data_f8e256e00e4ac7f5bb51a5d7cc51a9b8
#
_entry.id   f8e256e00e4ac7f5bb51a5d7cc51a9b8
#
_cell.length_a   1.000
_cell.length_b   1.000
_cell.length_c   1.000
_cell.angle_alpha   90.00
_cell.angle_beta   90.00
_cell.angle_gamma   90.00
#
_symmetry.space_group_name_H-M   'P 1'
#
loop_
_entity.id
_entity.type
_entity.pdbx_description
1 polymer ?
#
loop_
_entity_poly.entity_id
_entity_poly.type
_entity_poly.pdbx_seq_one_letter_code
_entity_poly.pdbx_strand_id
1 'polypeptide(L)'
;MKQGGYLMSKKVNKLTEPNMRLYFLLAAVFCAVTLWIEPILGLVEAGVMALTYVYFRRTAQKRREGIQRYVEDMTDDVASAGKSSMLSAPFAMMVFRPDTQEVLWSNESFLQLTGMRENLFDNRLEDTLPGFPAQWLLEGKSECPETVVVNNRHFRVFGSLTHPSGRSGARGLLALTYWMDVTEQDELRKKSEENRPIVAVLMLDNYEELMKAGTEAARSSVLAQIDEKISAWVSGTQGLLCKYDRNRYLLLLTEKHYNTLLEGKFSVLDAVRSVVTEDGVAATLSIGVGKDADDYETLFKNAGLSIEMALSRGGDQVVVRNRLDFEFYGGKTKSTEKRTKVKSRVMANALGELISDASQVFIMGHKHADFDAVGAAAGVCCIARKRGKKAQIVIDMDDNAAGPILKRLAALPEYKDAFISGSDAFIKAQPGALLVVVDTNRPDFVESEQLLDTCNRVAVIDHHRRAASYIESAALNFHEPYASSASELVSELLQYLIDPGDLLRAEAEALFAGIVLDTKNFTMRTGGRTFEAAALLRRVGVDTADVQRLFQGTLSDMIERYDIIRHAELYHNDIAIAAVEQDIDRVTAAKAADELLTLRGVRASFVLFKHDTGVNLSARSLGEINVQLIMEKLGGGGNSTTAGGQIPDGTVDAVREQLIAAIDQYLEG
;
A
#
# COMPACT_ATOMS: atom_id res chain seq x y z
N MET A 1 30.42 12.88 43.37
CA MET A 1 31.14 12.03 44.36
C MET A 1 31.07 12.47 45.84
N LYS A 2 31.07 13.77 46.22
CA LYS A 2 30.93 14.18 47.63
C LYS A 2 29.57 13.87 48.29
N GLN A 3 28.48 13.84 47.54
CA GLN A 3 27.15 13.49 48.11
C GLN A 3 26.95 11.96 48.28
N GLY A 4 27.54 11.13 47.42
CA GLY A 4 27.48 9.66 47.57
C GLY A 4 28.28 9.13 48.75
N GLY A 5 29.46 9.72 49.03
CA GLY A 5 30.29 9.36 50.15
C GLY A 5 29.68 9.68 51.53
N TYR A 6 28.91 10.77 51.63
CA TYR A 6 28.22 11.15 52.86
C TYR A 6 27.01 10.25 53.21
N LEU A 7 26.30 9.77 52.19
CA LEU A 7 25.18 8.85 52.34
C LEU A 7 25.62 7.40 52.63
N MET A 8 26.73 6.99 52.07
CA MET A 8 27.34 5.67 52.34
C MET A 8 27.91 5.60 53.78
N SER A 9 28.55 6.67 54.26
CA SER A 9 29.02 6.79 55.65
C SER A 9 27.91 6.64 56.71
N LYS A 10 26.71 7.19 56.47
CA LYS A 10 25.57 7.06 57.40
C LYS A 10 24.94 5.65 57.40
N LYS A 11 24.91 4.95 56.26
CA LYS A 11 24.40 3.58 56.18
C LYS A 11 25.36 2.55 56.78
N VAL A 12 26.65 2.71 56.52
CA VAL A 12 27.71 1.86 57.12
C VAL A 12 27.77 2.04 58.62
N ASN A 13 27.67 3.27 59.13
CA ASN A 13 27.59 3.54 60.58
C ASN A 13 26.37 2.85 61.25
N LYS A 14 25.25 2.72 60.55
CA LYS A 14 24.00 2.10 61.10
C LYS A 14 24.10 0.56 61.14
N LEU A 15 24.96 -0.03 60.31
CA LEU A 15 25.15 -1.49 60.25
C LEU A 15 26.28 -1.99 61.15
N THR A 16 27.25 -1.11 61.54
CA THR A 16 28.44 -1.50 62.25
C THR A 16 28.47 -1.18 63.74
N GLU A 17 27.53 -0.36 64.24
CA GLU A 17 27.40 -0.05 65.69
C GLU A 17 26.09 -0.66 66.23
N PRO A 18 26.13 -1.77 66.94
CA PRO A 18 25.01 -2.13 67.81
C PRO A 18 24.82 -0.96 68.78
N ASN A 19 23.54 -0.62 69.00
CA ASN A 19 23.19 0.59 69.78
C ASN A 19 23.46 0.37 71.29
N MET A 20 24.75 0.24 71.62
CA MET A 20 25.25 -0.04 72.96
C MET A 20 25.09 1.16 73.92
N ARG A 21 24.72 2.34 73.42
CA ARG A 21 24.49 3.56 74.22
C ARG A 21 23.47 3.33 75.30
N LEU A 22 22.42 2.58 75.00
CA LEU A 22 21.38 2.25 75.97
C LEU A 22 21.92 1.34 77.09
N TYR A 23 22.75 0.36 76.74
CA TYR A 23 23.38 -0.55 77.72
C TYR A 23 24.37 0.17 78.61
N PHE A 24 25.23 1.06 78.09
CA PHE A 24 26.09 1.88 78.91
C PHE A 24 25.38 2.88 79.79
N LEU A 25 24.22 3.40 79.34
CA LEU A 25 23.40 4.31 80.14
C LEU A 25 22.69 3.55 81.26
N LEU A 26 22.18 2.35 81.01
CA LEU A 26 21.59 1.47 82.04
C LEU A 26 22.67 1.04 83.06
N ALA A 27 23.87 0.66 82.58
CA ALA A 27 24.97 0.30 83.46
C ALA A 27 25.44 1.50 84.33
N ALA A 28 25.45 2.73 83.78
CA ALA A 28 25.77 3.94 84.51
C ALA A 28 24.76 4.27 85.62
N VAL A 29 23.45 4.04 85.33
CA VAL A 29 22.38 4.21 86.34
C VAL A 29 22.55 3.17 87.43
N PHE A 30 22.87 1.91 87.08
CA PHE A 30 23.07 0.84 88.06
C PHE A 30 24.29 1.15 88.96
N CYS A 31 25.39 1.58 88.37
CA CYS A 31 26.60 1.98 89.05
C CYS A 31 26.37 3.18 90.00
N ALA A 32 25.51 4.13 89.65
CA ALA A 32 25.17 5.27 90.50
C ALA A 32 24.33 4.82 91.77
N VAL A 33 23.48 3.83 91.57
CA VAL A 33 22.66 3.26 92.73
C VAL A 33 23.59 2.46 93.68
N THR A 34 24.54 1.64 93.11
CA THR A 34 25.51 0.91 93.94
C THR A 34 26.47 1.83 94.64
N LEU A 35 26.91 2.93 94.06
CA LEU A 35 27.75 3.95 94.68
C LEU A 35 27.07 4.62 95.85
N TRP A 36 25.75 4.73 95.88
CA TRP A 36 24.95 5.33 97.00
C TRP A 36 24.74 4.33 98.13
N ILE A 37 24.71 3.00 97.87
CA ILE A 37 24.49 1.96 98.85
C ILE A 37 25.83 1.49 99.49
N GLU A 38 26.83 1.17 98.58
CA GLU A 38 28.14 0.71 98.98
C GLU A 38 29.27 1.40 98.14
N PRO A 39 29.88 2.47 98.61
CA PRO A 39 30.72 3.33 97.80
C PRO A 39 32.01 2.66 97.26
N ILE A 40 32.57 1.65 97.96
CA ILE A 40 33.74 0.94 97.51
C ILE A 40 33.41 0.04 96.30
N LEU A 41 32.28 -0.68 96.34
CA LEU A 41 31.85 -1.54 95.29
C LEU A 41 31.47 -0.74 94.06
N GLY A 42 30.77 0.38 94.21
CA GLY A 42 30.42 1.30 93.14
C GLY A 42 31.59 1.91 92.40
N LEU A 43 32.72 2.21 93.13
CA LEU A 43 33.94 2.68 92.51
C LEU A 43 34.65 1.60 91.63
N VAL A 44 34.57 0.32 92.04
CA VAL A 44 35.14 -0.77 91.27
C VAL A 44 34.28 -1.01 90.01
N GLU A 45 32.96 -0.97 90.12
CA GLU A 45 32.04 -1.09 88.99
C GLU A 45 32.20 0.06 87.99
N ALA A 46 32.35 1.30 88.43
CA ALA A 46 32.62 2.44 87.57
C ALA A 46 33.93 2.31 86.82
N GLY A 47 34.96 1.75 87.50
CA GLY A 47 36.27 1.46 86.85
C GLY A 47 36.20 0.41 85.77
N VAL A 48 35.48 -0.69 86.06
CA VAL A 48 35.24 -1.75 85.04
C VAL A 48 34.43 -1.23 83.88
N MET A 49 33.38 -0.43 84.12
CA MET A 49 32.55 0.17 83.07
C MET A 49 33.37 1.14 82.19
N ALA A 50 34.21 1.94 82.77
CA ALA A 50 35.09 2.84 82.01
C ALA A 50 36.12 2.10 81.16
N LEU A 51 36.69 1.00 81.66
CA LEU A 51 37.56 0.12 80.88
C LEU A 51 36.87 -0.56 79.75
N THR A 52 35.66 -1.08 79.97
CA THR A 52 34.84 -1.74 78.98
C THR A 52 34.42 -0.75 77.85
N TYR A 53 34.08 0.50 78.23
CA TYR A 53 33.76 1.56 77.30
C TYR A 53 34.97 1.93 76.41
N VAL A 54 36.15 2.08 76.98
CA VAL A 54 37.38 2.38 76.24
C VAL A 54 37.73 1.21 75.31
N TYR A 55 37.65 -0.04 75.78
CA TYR A 55 37.89 -1.21 74.97
C TYR A 55 36.89 -1.28 73.79
N PHE A 56 35.60 -1.11 74.05
CA PHE A 56 34.60 -1.11 72.99
C PHE A 56 34.84 -0.01 71.93
N ARG A 57 35.16 1.20 72.40
CA ARG A 57 35.42 2.33 71.50
C ARG A 57 36.65 2.09 70.62
N ARG A 58 37.73 1.52 71.18
CA ARG A 58 38.93 1.16 70.40
C ARG A 58 38.66 0.02 69.40
N THR A 59 37.87 -0.95 69.75
CA THR A 59 37.54 -2.09 68.87
C THR A 59 36.60 -1.67 67.75
N ALA A 60 35.62 -0.82 68.03
CA ALA A 60 34.69 -0.25 67.05
C ALA A 60 35.48 0.64 66.05
N GLN A 61 36.43 1.42 66.52
CA GLN A 61 37.29 2.23 65.64
C GLN A 61 38.16 1.39 64.71
N LYS A 62 38.81 0.34 65.22
CA LYS A 62 39.63 -0.60 64.42
C LYS A 62 38.79 -1.34 63.35
N ARG A 63 37.56 -1.77 63.70
CA ARG A 63 36.66 -2.38 62.73
C ARG A 63 36.25 -1.37 61.65
N ARG A 64 35.98 -0.14 62.02
CA ARG A 64 35.61 0.90 61.06
C ARG A 64 36.74 1.21 60.07
N GLU A 65 37.96 1.32 60.53
CA GLU A 65 39.15 1.53 59.70
C GLU A 65 39.41 0.32 58.78
N GLY A 66 39.17 -0.92 59.28
CA GLY A 66 39.28 -2.14 58.47
C GLY A 66 38.27 -2.23 57.35
N ILE A 67 36.99 -1.90 57.64
CA ILE A 67 35.93 -1.89 56.63
C ILE A 67 36.16 -0.78 55.58
N GLN A 68 36.65 0.37 56.02
CA GLN A 68 36.91 1.50 55.14
C GLN A 68 38.07 1.18 54.17
N ARG A 69 39.19 0.57 54.66
CA ARG A 69 40.26 0.06 53.80
C ARG A 69 39.80 -1.00 52.84
N TYR A 70 39.00 -1.97 53.29
CA TYR A 70 38.46 -3.03 52.42
C TYR A 70 37.58 -2.48 51.28
N VAL A 71 36.75 -1.45 51.54
CA VAL A 71 35.94 -0.79 50.52
C VAL A 71 36.79 0.04 49.57
N GLU A 72 37.85 0.73 50.08
CA GLU A 72 38.80 1.46 49.25
C GLU A 72 39.61 0.52 48.34
N ASP A 73 40.16 -0.58 48.90
CA ASP A 73 40.90 -1.59 48.14
C ASP A 73 39.99 -2.26 47.06
N MET A 74 38.75 -2.59 47.43
CA MET A 74 37.77 -3.17 46.49
C MET A 74 37.39 -2.19 45.38
N THR A 75 37.34 -0.89 45.67
CA THR A 75 37.05 0.15 44.68
C THR A 75 38.23 0.34 43.73
N ASP A 76 39.46 0.30 44.25
CA ASP A 76 40.67 0.38 43.44
C ASP A 76 40.90 -0.88 42.59
N ASP A 77 40.59 -2.06 43.14
CA ASP A 77 40.63 -3.32 42.38
C ASP A 77 39.61 -3.36 41.22
N VAL A 78 38.40 -2.88 41.46
CA VAL A 78 37.35 -2.78 40.41
C VAL A 78 37.75 -1.73 39.36
N ALA A 79 38.34 -0.61 39.79
CA ALA A 79 38.82 0.43 38.87
C ALA A 79 40.00 -0.05 38.02
N SER A 80 40.94 -0.78 38.62
CA SER A 80 42.08 -1.37 37.89
C SER A 80 41.69 -2.54 37.00
N ALA A 81 40.75 -3.39 37.45
CA ALA A 81 40.16 -4.45 36.64
C ALA A 81 39.38 -3.86 35.45
N GLY A 82 38.60 -2.77 35.66
CA GLY A 82 37.92 -2.03 34.59
C GLY A 82 38.89 -1.46 33.56
N LYS A 83 40.01 -0.86 34.03
CA LYS A 83 41.05 -0.30 33.14
C LYS A 83 41.81 -1.40 32.37
N SER A 84 42.15 -2.50 33.01
CA SER A 84 42.78 -3.65 32.37
C SER A 84 41.83 -4.33 31.39
N SER A 85 40.54 -4.47 31.75
CA SER A 85 39.51 -5.04 30.91
C SER A 85 39.21 -4.19 29.66
N MET A 86 39.27 -2.87 29.77
CA MET A 86 39.15 -1.96 28.61
C MET A 86 40.31 -2.12 27.63
N LEU A 87 41.54 -2.24 28.12
CA LEU A 87 42.72 -2.40 27.28
C LEU A 87 42.74 -3.73 26.54
N SER A 88 42.27 -4.81 27.17
CA SER A 88 42.23 -6.17 26.63
C SER A 88 40.85 -6.58 26.14
N ALA A 89 39.90 -5.65 26.04
CA ALA A 89 38.56 -5.93 25.55
C ALA A 89 38.60 -6.47 24.11
N PRO A 90 37.88 -7.58 23.80
CA PRO A 90 37.84 -8.11 22.46
C PRO A 90 37.03 -7.21 21.50
N PHE A 91 36.38 -6.18 22.03
CA PHE A 91 35.63 -5.20 21.26
C PHE A 91 36.51 -4.01 20.89
N ALA A 92 36.37 -3.55 19.65
CA ALA A 92 37.03 -2.32 19.21
C ALA A 92 36.43 -1.11 19.94
N MET A 93 37.27 -0.27 20.52
CA MET A 93 36.87 0.86 21.34
C MET A 93 37.66 2.10 20.98
N MET A 94 36.96 3.25 20.97
CA MET A 94 37.59 4.55 20.76
C MET A 94 36.96 5.58 21.71
N VAL A 95 37.83 6.49 22.20
CA VAL A 95 37.42 7.63 23.02
C VAL A 95 37.84 8.91 22.32
N PHE A 96 36.92 9.84 22.16
CA PHE A 96 37.17 11.13 21.55
C PHE A 96 36.37 12.25 22.24
N ARG A 97 36.72 13.50 21.95
CA ARG A 97 35.99 14.68 22.39
C ARG A 97 34.98 15.10 21.32
N PRO A 98 33.69 15.13 21.60
CA PRO A 98 32.67 15.53 20.60
C PRO A 98 32.75 17.01 20.21
N ASP A 99 33.26 17.88 21.11
CA ASP A 99 33.38 19.33 20.94
C ASP A 99 34.57 19.74 20.06
N THR A 100 35.72 19.10 20.22
CA THR A 100 36.95 19.37 19.44
C THR A 100 37.17 18.36 18.31
N GLN A 101 36.43 17.24 18.33
CA GLN A 101 36.64 16.10 17.45
C GLN A 101 38.02 15.46 17.53
N GLU A 102 38.69 15.58 18.67
CA GLU A 102 40.01 14.98 18.92
C GLU A 102 39.89 13.55 19.45
N VAL A 103 40.57 12.60 18.81
CA VAL A 103 40.68 11.23 19.29
C VAL A 103 41.65 11.17 20.44
N LEU A 104 41.19 10.75 21.61
CA LEU A 104 42.01 10.69 22.83
C LEU A 104 42.64 9.31 23.04
N TRP A 105 41.96 8.26 22.62
CA TRP A 105 42.41 6.90 22.84
C TRP A 105 41.63 5.90 21.97
N SER A 106 42.33 4.83 21.58
CA SER A 106 41.74 3.64 20.99
C SER A 106 42.44 2.39 21.50
N ASN A 107 41.74 1.26 21.58
CA ASN A 107 42.39 0.01 21.94
C ASN A 107 42.99 -0.68 20.70
N GLU A 108 43.81 -1.70 20.94
CA GLU A 108 44.45 -2.47 19.87
C GLU A 108 43.47 -3.15 18.95
N SER A 109 42.32 -3.63 19.48
CA SER A 109 41.24 -4.21 18.70
C SER A 109 40.65 -3.23 17.69
N PHE A 110 40.53 -1.94 18.03
CA PHE A 110 40.07 -0.90 17.10
C PHE A 110 41.07 -0.69 15.95
N LEU A 111 42.38 -0.62 16.26
CA LEU A 111 43.41 -0.46 15.25
C LEU A 111 43.49 -1.65 14.30
N GLN A 112 43.38 -2.87 14.83
CA GLN A 112 43.36 -4.10 14.01
C GLN A 112 42.16 -4.19 13.12
N LEU A 113 40.96 -3.92 13.64
CA LEU A 113 39.71 -3.99 12.87
C LEU A 113 39.60 -2.92 11.80
N THR A 114 40.05 -1.69 12.09
CA THR A 114 40.05 -0.60 11.13
C THR A 114 41.23 -0.61 10.18
N GLY A 115 42.25 -1.47 10.43
CA GLY A 115 43.44 -1.57 9.61
C GLY A 115 44.43 -0.39 9.79
N MET A 116 44.26 0.41 10.85
CA MET A 116 45.12 1.53 11.17
C MET A 116 46.37 1.04 11.89
N ARG A 117 47.54 1.56 11.55
CA ARG A 117 48.83 1.07 12.06
C ARG A 117 49.43 1.91 13.16
N GLU A 118 48.92 3.12 13.41
CA GLU A 118 49.49 4.09 14.34
C GLU A 118 48.47 4.45 15.44
N ASN A 119 49.01 4.86 16.59
CA ASN A 119 48.21 5.36 17.70
C ASN A 119 47.51 6.66 17.27
N LEU A 120 46.20 6.72 17.39
CA LEU A 120 45.34 7.81 16.89
C LEU A 120 45.29 9.02 17.85
N PHE A 121 46.15 9.06 18.89
CA PHE A 121 46.17 10.13 19.86
C PHE A 121 46.46 11.49 19.18
N ASP A 122 45.67 12.51 19.51
CA ASP A 122 45.71 13.88 18.96
C ASP A 122 45.30 14.01 17.46
N ASN A 123 44.86 12.96 16.81
CA ASN A 123 44.30 13.06 15.46
C ASN A 123 42.86 13.57 15.50
N ARG A 124 42.46 14.31 14.47
CA ARG A 124 41.06 14.68 14.31
C ARG A 124 40.24 13.49 13.87
N LEU A 125 39.04 13.38 14.42
CA LEU A 125 38.09 12.32 14.09
C LEU A 125 37.77 12.28 12.58
N GLU A 126 37.66 13.45 11.94
CA GLU A 126 37.39 13.60 10.52
C GLU A 126 38.55 13.10 9.64
N ASP A 127 39.80 13.25 10.09
CA ASP A 127 40.98 12.73 9.38
C ASP A 127 41.11 11.21 9.55
N THR A 128 40.63 10.70 10.68
CA THR A 128 40.70 9.27 11.03
C THR A 128 39.53 8.47 10.44
N LEU A 129 38.32 9.03 10.49
CA LEU A 129 37.07 8.43 10.08
C LEU A 129 36.24 9.46 9.30
N PRO A 130 36.58 9.72 8.03
CA PRO A 130 35.86 10.69 7.21
C PRO A 130 34.35 10.38 7.16
N GLY A 131 33.52 11.37 7.46
CA GLY A 131 32.06 11.23 7.42
C GLY A 131 31.43 10.50 8.61
N PHE A 132 32.17 10.22 9.70
CA PHE A 132 31.56 9.61 10.89
C PHE A 132 30.58 10.57 11.57
N PRO A 133 29.28 10.22 11.66
CA PRO A 133 28.27 11.10 12.24
C PRO A 133 28.34 11.07 13.77
N ALA A 134 29.11 11.97 14.40
CA ALA A 134 29.21 12.01 15.88
C ALA A 134 28.00 12.67 16.57
N GLN A 135 27.09 13.30 15.80
CA GLN A 135 25.99 14.11 16.33
C GLN A 135 24.94 13.30 17.13
N TRP A 136 24.71 12.04 16.77
CA TRP A 136 23.78 11.15 17.49
C TRP A 136 24.11 10.97 18.98
N LEU A 137 25.42 11.02 19.33
CA LEU A 137 25.83 10.97 20.73
C LEU A 137 25.39 12.22 21.50
N LEU A 138 25.45 13.40 20.88
CA LEU A 138 25.01 14.67 21.48
C LEU A 138 23.48 14.71 21.63
N GLU A 139 22.76 13.99 20.77
CA GLU A 139 21.31 13.80 20.86
C GLU A 139 20.89 12.79 21.94
N GLY A 140 21.86 12.20 22.65
CA GLY A 140 21.58 11.22 23.71
C GLY A 140 21.22 9.82 23.24
N LYS A 141 21.44 9.51 21.97
CA LYS A 141 21.25 8.14 21.42
C LYS A 141 22.44 7.26 21.87
N SER A 142 22.18 5.99 22.13
CA SER A 142 23.19 5.00 22.53
C SER A 142 23.76 4.19 21.37
N GLU A 143 23.19 4.33 20.16
CA GLU A 143 23.55 3.61 18.94
C GLU A 143 23.57 4.57 17.76
N CYS A 144 24.56 4.41 16.86
CA CYS A 144 24.63 5.14 15.60
C CYS A 144 23.48 4.70 14.69
N PRO A 145 22.69 5.63 14.14
CA PRO A 145 21.55 5.28 13.26
C PRO A 145 21.97 4.56 11.97
N GLU A 146 23.21 4.80 11.53
CA GLU A 146 23.74 4.26 10.28
C GLU A 146 24.90 3.29 10.54
N THR A 147 25.01 2.27 9.70
CA THR A 147 26.18 1.40 9.68
C THR A 147 27.38 2.17 9.16
N VAL A 148 28.47 2.19 9.92
CA VAL A 148 29.69 2.91 9.56
C VAL A 148 30.62 2.00 8.76
N VAL A 149 31.05 2.46 7.60
CA VAL A 149 31.95 1.68 6.73
C VAL A 149 33.39 2.20 6.86
N VAL A 150 34.31 1.32 7.27
CA VAL A 150 35.74 1.61 7.37
C VAL A 150 36.52 0.49 6.68
N ASN A 151 37.38 0.84 5.73
CA ASN A 151 38.21 -0.12 4.99
C ASN A 151 37.42 -1.33 4.43
N ASN A 152 36.26 -1.06 3.85
CA ASN A 152 35.36 -2.07 3.28
C ASN A 152 34.77 -3.05 4.31
N ARG A 153 34.78 -2.69 5.60
CA ARG A 153 34.10 -3.41 6.68
C ARG A 153 32.97 -2.56 7.23
N HIS A 154 31.91 -3.21 7.64
CA HIS A 154 30.69 -2.61 8.16
C HIS A 154 30.67 -2.69 9.68
N PHE A 155 30.51 -1.55 10.35
CA PHE A 155 30.50 -1.49 11.80
C PHE A 155 29.20 -0.91 12.33
N ARG A 156 28.63 -1.59 13.30
CA ARG A 156 27.57 -1.05 14.15
C ARG A 156 28.23 -0.40 15.36
N VAL A 157 27.95 0.88 15.56
CA VAL A 157 28.65 1.67 16.57
C VAL A 157 27.70 2.04 17.70
N PHE A 158 28.08 1.66 18.90
CA PHE A 158 27.42 2.06 20.14
C PHE A 158 28.27 3.07 20.87
N GLY A 159 27.63 3.97 21.64
CA GLY A 159 28.40 4.95 22.39
C GLY A 159 27.66 5.57 23.55
N SER A 160 28.44 6.19 24.42
CA SER A 160 27.95 6.94 25.57
C SER A 160 28.80 8.17 25.83
N LEU A 161 28.15 9.22 26.35
CA LEU A 161 28.84 10.42 26.81
C LEU A 161 29.13 10.33 28.31
N THR A 162 30.31 10.70 28.69
CA THR A 162 30.73 10.75 30.09
C THR A 162 31.51 12.04 30.41
N HIS A 163 31.52 12.43 31.67
CA HIS A 163 32.33 13.55 32.15
C HIS A 163 33.66 13.05 32.73
N PRO A 164 34.81 13.65 32.38
CA PRO A 164 36.08 13.25 32.95
C PRO A 164 36.12 13.49 34.47
N SER A 165 36.46 12.44 35.24
CA SER A 165 36.55 12.47 36.69
C SER A 165 37.96 12.83 37.15
N GLY A 166 38.54 13.96 36.74
CA GLY A 166 39.92 14.33 37.04
C GLY A 166 40.06 15.68 37.76
N ARG A 167 41.08 15.81 38.65
CA ARG A 167 41.48 17.06 39.34
C ARG A 167 42.07 18.13 38.41
N SER A 168 42.32 17.82 37.16
CA SER A 168 42.81 18.75 36.14
C SER A 168 41.61 19.33 35.39
N GLY A 169 41.43 20.65 35.43
CA GLY A 169 40.29 21.45 35.01
C GLY A 169 39.83 21.34 33.54
N ALA A 170 39.90 20.20 32.93
CA ALA A 170 39.36 19.93 31.60
C ALA A 170 37.82 19.82 31.67
N ARG A 171 37.13 20.93 31.35
CA ARG A 171 35.69 20.99 31.14
C ARG A 171 35.41 20.52 29.73
N GLY A 172 34.96 19.27 29.54
CA GLY A 172 34.52 18.76 28.24
C GLY A 172 33.84 17.42 28.39
N LEU A 173 32.94 17.09 27.44
CA LEU A 173 32.36 15.77 27.33
C LEU A 173 33.35 14.80 26.68
N LEU A 174 33.33 13.54 27.10
CA LEU A 174 34.04 12.45 26.45
C LEU A 174 33.03 11.49 25.85
N ALA A 175 33.21 11.13 24.60
CA ALA A 175 32.48 10.09 23.91
C ALA A 175 33.31 8.79 23.96
N LEU A 176 32.71 7.74 24.50
CA LEU A 176 33.23 6.39 24.45
C LEU A 176 32.38 5.60 23.45
N THR A 177 33.01 5.03 22.42
CA THR A 177 32.36 4.25 21.40
C THR A 177 32.87 2.82 21.36
N TYR A 178 31.93 1.89 21.07
CA TYR A 178 32.15 0.47 20.89
C TYR A 178 31.78 0.09 19.46
N TRP A 179 32.66 -0.60 18.79
CA TRP A 179 32.55 -0.93 17.36
C TRP A 179 32.39 -2.43 17.20
N MET A 180 31.26 -2.84 16.65
CA MET A 180 30.96 -4.23 16.37
C MET A 180 31.05 -4.44 14.86
N ASP A 181 31.94 -5.32 14.42
CA ASP A 181 32.04 -5.74 13.03
C ASP A 181 30.81 -6.57 12.67
N VAL A 182 30.00 -6.07 11.75
CA VAL A 182 28.78 -6.71 11.22
C VAL A 182 28.90 -7.04 9.75
N THR A 183 30.12 -6.99 9.18
CA THR A 183 30.37 -7.19 7.75
C THR A 183 29.78 -8.51 7.26
N GLU A 184 30.11 -9.60 7.93
CA GLU A 184 29.61 -10.92 7.55
C GLU A 184 28.07 -11.01 7.68
N GLN A 185 27.52 -10.41 8.74
CA GLN A 185 26.07 -10.38 8.97
C GLN A 185 25.36 -9.56 7.88
N ASP A 186 25.89 -8.39 7.53
CA ASP A 186 25.33 -7.54 6.47
C ASP A 186 25.45 -8.21 5.08
N GLU A 187 26.60 -8.85 4.79
CA GLU A 187 26.77 -9.62 3.56
C GLU A 187 25.82 -10.81 3.47
N LEU A 188 25.65 -11.57 4.57
CA LEU A 188 24.71 -12.68 4.62
C LEU A 188 23.27 -12.19 4.47
N ARG A 189 22.92 -11.09 5.13
CA ARG A 189 21.60 -10.47 4.98
C ARG A 189 21.35 -10.03 3.55
N LYS A 190 22.31 -9.34 2.93
CA LYS A 190 22.22 -8.91 1.53
C LYS A 190 22.09 -10.09 0.57
N LYS A 191 22.92 -11.12 0.76
CA LYS A 191 22.81 -12.37 -0.01
C LYS A 191 21.47 -13.07 0.20
N SER A 192 20.94 -13.07 1.42
CA SER A 192 19.62 -13.63 1.71
C SER A 192 18.51 -12.86 1.01
N GLU A 193 18.56 -11.52 1.03
CA GLU A 193 17.62 -10.64 0.32
C GLU A 193 17.71 -10.83 -1.20
N GLU A 194 18.93 -10.82 -1.76
CA GLU A 194 19.17 -11.05 -3.19
C GLU A 194 18.69 -12.43 -3.68
N ASN A 195 18.74 -13.44 -2.82
CA ASN A 195 18.36 -14.82 -3.12
C ASN A 195 16.91 -15.17 -2.76
N ARG A 196 16.11 -14.23 -2.29
CA ARG A 196 14.68 -14.48 -2.05
C ARG A 196 14.03 -15.01 -3.32
N PRO A 197 13.24 -16.09 -3.22
CA PRO A 197 12.58 -16.65 -4.39
C PRO A 197 11.43 -15.75 -4.87
N ILE A 198 11.29 -15.65 -6.16
CA ILE A 198 10.16 -15.02 -6.84
C ILE A 198 9.58 -16.03 -7.82
N VAL A 199 8.27 -16.07 -7.88
CA VAL A 199 7.51 -16.87 -8.84
C VAL A 199 6.79 -15.95 -9.80
N ALA A 200 7.00 -16.16 -11.09
CA ALA A 200 6.23 -15.48 -12.12
C ALA A 200 5.49 -16.49 -13.00
N VAL A 201 4.26 -16.17 -13.34
CA VAL A 201 3.45 -16.88 -14.34
C VAL A 201 3.34 -15.97 -15.55
N LEU A 202 3.71 -16.48 -16.72
CA LEU A 202 3.55 -15.77 -17.98
C LEU A 202 2.40 -16.45 -18.76
N MET A 203 1.55 -15.66 -19.38
CA MET A 203 0.40 -16.16 -20.12
C MET A 203 0.24 -15.41 -21.44
N LEU A 204 0.12 -16.16 -22.53
CA LEU A 204 -0.29 -15.60 -23.82
C LEU A 204 -1.80 -15.29 -23.78
N ASP A 205 -2.16 -14.02 -23.88
CA ASP A 205 -3.53 -13.56 -23.67
C ASP A 205 -4.47 -13.99 -24.80
N ASN A 206 -3.99 -13.87 -26.03
CA ASN A 206 -4.77 -14.11 -27.26
C ASN A 206 -4.39 -15.42 -27.99
N TYR A 207 -3.97 -16.45 -27.24
CA TYR A 207 -3.56 -17.75 -27.78
C TYR A 207 -4.59 -18.36 -28.75
N GLU A 208 -5.87 -18.33 -28.40
CA GLU A 208 -6.96 -18.86 -29.23
C GLU A 208 -7.09 -18.13 -30.59
N GLU A 209 -6.82 -16.84 -30.64
CA GLU A 209 -6.83 -16.03 -31.86
C GLU A 209 -5.62 -16.35 -32.73
N LEU A 210 -4.43 -16.45 -32.13
CA LEU A 210 -3.22 -16.86 -32.82
C LEU A 210 -3.36 -18.25 -33.45
N MET A 211 -4.11 -19.13 -32.79
CA MET A 211 -4.36 -20.50 -33.27
C MET A 211 -5.46 -20.61 -34.33
N LYS A 212 -6.25 -19.57 -34.56
CA LYS A 212 -7.24 -19.53 -35.65
C LYS A 212 -6.65 -19.07 -36.98
N ALA A 213 -5.55 -18.33 -36.94
CA ALA A 213 -4.93 -17.72 -38.11
C ALA A 213 -4.04 -18.72 -38.90
N GLY A 214 -4.15 -18.70 -40.20
CA GLY A 214 -3.22 -19.35 -41.13
C GLY A 214 -3.17 -20.89 -41.12
N THR A 215 -2.13 -21.44 -41.74
CA THR A 215 -1.86 -22.87 -41.80
C THR A 215 -1.24 -23.42 -40.52
N GLU A 216 -1.23 -24.74 -40.30
CA GLU A 216 -0.60 -25.37 -39.14
C GLU A 216 0.91 -25.05 -39.02
N ALA A 217 1.59 -24.95 -40.17
CA ALA A 217 3.00 -24.55 -40.19
C ALA A 217 3.20 -23.10 -39.76
N ALA A 218 2.34 -22.17 -40.18
CA ALA A 218 2.38 -20.77 -39.76
C ALA A 218 2.14 -20.62 -38.24
N ARG A 219 1.15 -21.35 -37.68
CA ARG A 219 0.88 -21.36 -36.23
C ARG A 219 2.07 -21.85 -35.43
N SER A 220 2.68 -22.96 -35.85
CA SER A 220 3.89 -23.51 -35.22
C SER A 220 5.05 -22.53 -35.25
N SER A 221 5.23 -21.81 -36.38
CA SER A 221 6.26 -20.78 -36.52
C SER A 221 6.03 -19.61 -35.57
N VAL A 222 4.80 -19.11 -35.45
CA VAL A 222 4.43 -18.03 -34.51
C VAL A 222 4.72 -18.42 -33.05
N LEU A 223 4.33 -19.63 -32.66
CA LEU A 223 4.60 -20.12 -31.29
C LEU A 223 6.12 -20.27 -31.05
N ALA A 224 6.86 -20.79 -31.99
CA ALA A 224 8.30 -20.93 -31.88
C ALA A 224 9.01 -19.58 -31.71
N GLN A 225 8.58 -18.55 -32.45
CA GLN A 225 9.11 -17.19 -32.32
C GLN A 225 8.80 -16.61 -30.92
N ILE A 226 7.56 -16.83 -30.39
CA ILE A 226 7.19 -16.38 -29.06
C ILE A 226 8.04 -17.10 -28.00
N ASP A 227 8.18 -18.43 -28.10
CA ASP A 227 9.00 -19.24 -27.18
C ASP A 227 10.48 -18.77 -27.21
N GLU A 228 11.01 -18.42 -28.38
CA GLU A 228 12.35 -17.86 -28.53
C GLU A 228 12.49 -16.50 -27.83
N LYS A 229 11.53 -15.57 -28.01
CA LYS A 229 11.57 -14.24 -27.38
C LYS A 229 11.52 -14.35 -25.85
N ILE A 230 10.63 -15.19 -25.31
CA ILE A 230 10.52 -15.43 -23.86
C ILE A 230 11.81 -16.05 -23.33
N SER A 231 12.34 -17.08 -24.01
CA SER A 231 13.58 -17.76 -23.61
C SER A 231 14.79 -16.84 -23.66
N ALA A 232 14.90 -16.01 -24.70
CA ALA A 232 15.97 -15.02 -24.83
C ALA A 232 15.92 -13.98 -23.70
N TRP A 233 14.73 -13.51 -23.32
CA TRP A 233 14.55 -12.57 -22.22
C TRP A 233 14.97 -13.16 -20.87
N VAL A 234 14.66 -14.43 -20.62
CA VAL A 234 15.01 -15.12 -19.35
C VAL A 234 16.48 -15.53 -19.34
N SER A 235 17.14 -15.74 -20.47
CA SER A 235 18.50 -16.30 -20.57
C SER A 235 19.56 -15.50 -19.80
N GLY A 236 19.34 -14.19 -19.57
CA GLY A 236 20.20 -13.34 -18.76
C GLY A 236 20.02 -13.51 -17.25
N THR A 237 19.04 -14.31 -16.83
CA THR A 237 18.64 -14.43 -15.42
C THR A 237 19.01 -15.79 -14.90
N GLN A 238 19.60 -16.42 -14.39
CA GLN A 238 19.71 -17.80 -13.85
C GLN A 238 18.36 -18.43 -13.43
N GLY A 239 17.25 -17.91 -13.98
CA GLY A 239 15.90 -18.36 -13.70
C GLY A 239 15.55 -19.67 -14.38
N LEU A 240 14.65 -20.45 -13.77
CA LEU A 240 14.08 -21.66 -14.36
C LEU A 240 12.77 -21.33 -15.09
N LEU A 241 12.76 -21.42 -16.41
CA LEU A 241 11.57 -21.26 -17.23
C LEU A 241 11.02 -22.65 -17.62
N CYS A 242 9.74 -22.88 -17.35
CA CYS A 242 9.02 -24.11 -17.70
C CYS A 242 7.67 -23.79 -18.34
N LYS A 243 7.41 -24.31 -19.54
CA LYS A 243 6.08 -24.26 -20.16
C LYS A 243 5.26 -25.43 -19.60
N TYR A 244 4.20 -25.12 -18.81
CA TYR A 244 3.38 -26.14 -18.14
C TYR A 244 1.97 -26.28 -18.73
N ASP A 245 1.57 -25.34 -19.59
CA ASP A 245 0.32 -25.39 -20.34
C ASP A 245 0.54 -24.83 -21.76
N ARG A 246 -0.44 -24.95 -22.63
CA ARG A 246 -0.39 -24.53 -24.04
C ARG A 246 -0.01 -23.06 -24.20
N ASN A 247 -0.49 -22.20 -23.30
CA ASN A 247 -0.30 -20.76 -23.34
C ASN A 247 0.31 -20.21 -22.03
N ARG A 248 0.82 -21.07 -21.13
CA ARG A 248 1.34 -20.65 -19.82
C ARG A 248 2.74 -21.15 -19.55
N TYR A 249 3.55 -20.27 -18.96
CA TYR A 249 4.91 -20.55 -18.53
C TYR A 249 5.05 -20.22 -17.05
N LEU A 250 5.83 -21.02 -16.35
CA LEU A 250 6.27 -20.75 -14.97
C LEU A 250 7.72 -20.31 -15.03
N LEU A 251 8.03 -19.21 -14.38
CA LEU A 251 9.38 -18.69 -14.21
C LEU A 251 9.70 -18.58 -12.71
N LEU A 252 10.75 -19.30 -12.29
CA LEU A 252 11.31 -19.20 -10.94
C LEU A 252 12.62 -18.43 -11.04
N LEU A 253 12.79 -17.39 -10.25
CA LEU A 253 14.00 -16.56 -10.21
C LEU A 253 14.23 -16.01 -8.79
N THR A 254 15.34 -15.32 -8.61
CA THR A 254 15.65 -14.64 -7.36
C THR A 254 15.38 -13.14 -7.46
N GLU A 255 15.24 -12.48 -6.32
CA GLU A 255 15.03 -11.03 -6.20
C GLU A 255 16.06 -10.23 -7.02
N LYS A 256 17.33 -10.64 -6.96
CA LYS A 256 18.41 -10.02 -7.74
C LYS A 256 18.11 -9.99 -9.25
N HIS A 257 17.72 -11.12 -9.81
CA HIS A 257 17.44 -11.25 -11.23
C HIS A 257 16.11 -10.59 -11.62
N TYR A 258 15.12 -10.61 -10.71
CA TYR A 258 13.89 -9.87 -10.88
C TYR A 258 14.16 -8.36 -11.02
N ASN A 259 15.02 -7.79 -10.18
CA ASN A 259 15.35 -6.38 -10.24
C ASN A 259 16.02 -6.01 -11.59
N THR A 260 16.84 -6.91 -12.16
CA THR A 260 17.38 -6.73 -13.51
C THR A 260 16.29 -6.70 -14.59
N LEU A 261 15.27 -7.56 -14.48
CA LEU A 261 14.13 -7.55 -15.41
C LEU A 261 13.26 -6.30 -15.23
N LEU A 262 13.13 -5.82 -14.02
CA LEU A 262 12.41 -4.59 -13.69
C LEU A 262 13.11 -3.35 -14.27
N GLU A 263 14.43 -3.23 -14.11
CA GLU A 263 15.25 -2.17 -14.73
C GLU A 263 15.09 -2.18 -16.26
N GLY A 264 15.00 -3.36 -16.87
CA GLY A 264 14.68 -3.54 -18.28
C GLY A 264 13.23 -3.27 -18.66
N LYS A 265 12.41 -2.75 -17.74
CA LYS A 265 10.97 -2.43 -17.91
C LYS A 265 10.18 -3.57 -18.57
N PHE A 266 10.52 -4.82 -18.28
CA PHE A 266 9.88 -6.02 -18.85
C PHE A 266 9.77 -5.97 -20.37
N SER A 267 10.86 -5.69 -21.06
CA SER A 267 10.94 -5.54 -22.52
C SER A 267 10.40 -6.74 -23.32
N VAL A 268 10.20 -7.89 -22.70
CA VAL A 268 9.58 -9.07 -23.30
C VAL A 268 8.16 -8.80 -23.81
N LEU A 269 7.40 -7.88 -23.19
CA LEU A 269 6.07 -7.52 -23.66
C LEU A 269 6.14 -6.97 -25.09
N ASP A 270 7.04 -6.02 -25.34
CA ASP A 270 7.23 -5.43 -26.68
C ASP A 270 7.83 -6.44 -27.66
N ALA A 271 8.76 -7.29 -27.19
CA ALA A 271 9.35 -8.34 -28.02
C ALA A 271 8.32 -9.37 -28.48
N VAL A 272 7.40 -9.80 -27.60
CA VAL A 272 6.30 -10.72 -27.97
C VAL A 272 5.29 -10.01 -28.87
N ARG A 273 4.97 -8.75 -28.60
CA ARG A 273 4.04 -7.96 -29.45
C ARG A 273 4.54 -7.76 -30.88
N SER A 274 5.86 -7.80 -31.10
CA SER A 274 6.43 -7.75 -32.44
C SER A 274 6.16 -9.01 -33.27
N VAL A 275 5.72 -10.11 -32.65
CA VAL A 275 5.35 -11.34 -33.37
C VAL A 275 3.90 -11.20 -33.82
N VAL A 276 3.71 -11.16 -35.15
CA VAL A 276 2.43 -10.92 -35.81
C VAL A 276 2.11 -12.09 -36.72
N THR A 277 0.85 -12.54 -36.72
CA THR A 277 0.37 -13.56 -37.68
C THR A 277 0.24 -12.99 -39.07
N GLU A 278 0.09 -13.86 -40.08
CA GLU A 278 -0.17 -13.47 -41.50
C GLU A 278 -1.43 -12.58 -41.63
N ASP A 279 -2.41 -12.79 -40.75
CA ASP A 279 -3.67 -12.02 -40.71
C ASP A 279 -3.53 -10.69 -39.93
N GLY A 280 -2.31 -10.32 -39.51
CA GLY A 280 -2.06 -9.06 -38.81
C GLY A 280 -2.37 -9.07 -37.30
N VAL A 281 -2.60 -10.23 -36.67
CA VAL A 281 -2.85 -10.35 -35.22
C VAL A 281 -1.51 -10.38 -34.48
N ALA A 282 -1.25 -9.39 -33.66
CA ALA A 282 -0.06 -9.34 -32.79
C ALA A 282 -0.26 -10.22 -31.55
N ALA A 283 0.80 -10.94 -31.14
CA ALA A 283 0.79 -11.69 -29.90
C ALA A 283 0.83 -10.76 -28.69
N THR A 284 0.10 -11.08 -27.62
CA THR A 284 0.10 -10.34 -26.36
C THR A 284 0.43 -11.26 -25.19
N LEU A 285 1.20 -10.74 -24.24
CA LEU A 285 1.69 -11.48 -23.07
C LEU A 285 1.33 -10.75 -21.78
N SER A 286 0.73 -11.46 -20.84
CA SER A 286 0.58 -11.00 -19.45
C SER A 286 1.53 -11.75 -18.54
N ILE A 287 2.08 -11.04 -17.54
CA ILE A 287 2.99 -11.61 -16.55
C ILE A 287 2.44 -11.29 -15.16
N GLY A 288 2.19 -12.32 -14.37
CA GLY A 288 1.84 -12.20 -12.96
C GLY A 288 3.02 -12.61 -12.10
N VAL A 289 3.43 -11.73 -11.17
CA VAL A 289 4.56 -11.97 -10.27
C VAL A 289 4.06 -12.05 -8.83
N GLY A 290 4.49 -13.07 -8.10
CA GLY A 290 4.32 -13.22 -6.67
C GLY A 290 5.66 -13.10 -5.97
N LYS A 291 5.76 -12.19 -4.99
CA LYS A 291 6.96 -11.95 -4.17
C LYS A 291 6.60 -11.76 -2.70
N ASP A 292 7.61 -11.70 -1.85
CA ASP A 292 7.50 -11.43 -0.42
C ASP A 292 6.60 -12.41 0.37
N ALA A 293 6.56 -13.69 -0.02
CA ALA A 293 5.91 -14.75 0.74
C ALA A 293 6.94 -15.77 1.26
N ASP A 294 6.55 -16.50 2.29
CA ASP A 294 7.45 -17.41 3.02
C ASP A 294 7.58 -18.79 2.35
N ASP A 295 6.67 -19.15 1.43
CA ASP A 295 6.65 -20.43 0.73
C ASP A 295 6.31 -20.30 -0.76
N TYR A 296 6.71 -21.30 -1.54
CA TYR A 296 6.49 -21.32 -2.99
C TYR A 296 5.02 -21.47 -3.40
N GLU A 297 4.18 -22.10 -2.59
CA GLU A 297 2.75 -22.27 -2.87
C GLU A 297 2.06 -20.92 -2.83
N THR A 298 2.32 -20.12 -1.80
CA THR A 298 1.81 -18.74 -1.66
C THR A 298 2.35 -17.85 -2.77
N LEU A 299 3.65 -17.94 -3.12
CA LEU A 299 4.22 -17.18 -4.24
C LEU A 299 3.53 -17.52 -5.56
N PHE A 300 3.29 -18.82 -5.84
CA PHE A 300 2.60 -19.25 -7.05
C PHE A 300 1.13 -18.79 -7.07
N LYS A 301 0.43 -18.88 -5.94
CA LYS A 301 -0.94 -18.37 -5.80
C LYS A 301 -1.00 -16.86 -6.05
N ASN A 302 -0.06 -16.10 -5.48
CA ASN A 302 0.05 -14.67 -5.72
C ASN A 302 0.33 -14.34 -7.19
N ALA A 303 1.20 -15.09 -7.85
CA ALA A 303 1.46 -14.95 -9.29
C ALA A 303 0.21 -15.24 -10.12
N GLY A 304 -0.59 -16.26 -9.74
CA GLY A 304 -1.87 -16.57 -10.37
C GLY A 304 -2.88 -15.44 -10.22
N LEU A 305 -3.04 -14.88 -9.03
CA LEU A 305 -3.90 -13.72 -8.78
C LEU A 305 -3.44 -12.49 -9.59
N SER A 306 -2.12 -12.30 -9.70
CA SER A 306 -1.55 -11.22 -10.53
C SER A 306 -1.85 -11.39 -12.01
N ILE A 307 -1.87 -12.63 -12.54
CA ILE A 307 -2.32 -12.92 -13.92
C ILE A 307 -3.80 -12.57 -14.08
N GLU A 308 -4.65 -12.99 -13.16
CA GLU A 308 -6.08 -12.65 -13.19
C GLU A 308 -6.29 -11.14 -13.18
N MET A 309 -5.51 -10.41 -12.35
CA MET A 309 -5.51 -8.97 -12.31
C MET A 309 -5.05 -8.37 -13.66
N ALA A 310 -3.96 -8.86 -14.26
CA ALA A 310 -3.48 -8.41 -15.55
C ALA A 310 -4.54 -8.58 -16.64
N LEU A 311 -5.15 -9.76 -16.71
CA LEU A 311 -6.21 -10.06 -17.68
C LEU A 311 -7.46 -9.20 -17.47
N SER A 312 -7.83 -8.95 -16.22
CA SER A 312 -8.97 -8.10 -15.88
C SER A 312 -8.77 -6.63 -16.27
N ARG A 313 -7.51 -6.21 -16.43
CA ARG A 313 -7.13 -4.86 -16.88
C ARG A 313 -6.89 -4.76 -18.38
N GLY A 314 -7.16 -5.85 -19.11
CA GLY A 314 -7.02 -5.89 -20.58
C GLY A 314 -5.83 -6.69 -21.10
N GLY A 315 -5.04 -7.31 -20.24
CA GLY A 315 -3.85 -8.07 -20.64
C GLY A 315 -2.67 -7.18 -21.05
N ASP A 316 -1.66 -7.81 -21.67
CA ASP A 316 -0.45 -7.17 -22.22
C ASP A 316 0.29 -6.29 -21.20
N GLN A 317 0.42 -6.79 -19.98
CA GLN A 317 1.01 -6.07 -18.86
C GLN A 317 1.62 -7.02 -17.82
N VAL A 318 2.46 -6.46 -16.96
CA VAL A 318 2.99 -7.14 -15.80
C VAL A 318 2.26 -6.64 -14.56
N VAL A 319 1.82 -7.56 -13.72
CA VAL A 319 1.26 -7.26 -12.40
C VAL A 319 2.10 -7.98 -11.36
N VAL A 320 2.55 -7.26 -10.38
CA VAL A 320 3.37 -7.76 -9.28
C VAL A 320 2.56 -7.66 -7.99
N ARG A 321 2.40 -8.77 -7.29
CA ARG A 321 1.81 -8.79 -5.95
C ARG A 321 2.92 -8.95 -4.90
N ASN A 322 3.06 -7.94 -4.06
CA ASN A 322 3.83 -8.00 -2.82
C ASN A 322 2.88 -8.27 -1.62
N ARG A 323 3.39 -8.25 -0.38
CA ARG A 323 2.56 -8.50 0.82
C ARG A 323 1.37 -7.55 0.99
N LEU A 324 1.45 -6.33 0.47
CA LEU A 324 0.55 -5.24 0.82
C LEU A 324 -0.25 -4.71 -0.37
N ASP A 325 0.27 -4.81 -1.61
CA ASP A 325 -0.29 -4.10 -2.75
C ASP A 325 0.05 -4.77 -4.09
N PHE A 326 -0.57 -4.24 -5.16
CA PHE A 326 -0.29 -4.60 -6.54
C PHE A 326 0.41 -3.46 -7.28
N GLU A 327 1.49 -3.80 -7.98
CA GLU A 327 2.21 -2.89 -8.86
C GLU A 327 1.95 -3.26 -10.32
N PHE A 328 1.87 -2.28 -11.20
CA PHE A 328 1.46 -2.47 -12.60
C PHE A 328 2.50 -1.88 -13.56
N TYR A 329 2.88 -2.66 -14.58
CA TYR A 329 3.83 -2.26 -15.61
C TYR A 329 3.31 -2.62 -17.00
N GLY A 330 3.36 -1.71 -17.98
CA GLY A 330 2.85 -1.94 -19.34
C GLY A 330 1.39 -1.50 -19.52
N GLY A 331 0.62 -2.22 -20.34
CA GLY A 331 -0.81 -1.93 -20.57
C GLY A 331 -1.08 -0.86 -21.64
N LYS A 332 -0.23 -0.78 -22.68
CA LYS A 332 -0.33 0.20 -23.78
C LYS A 332 -1.27 -0.23 -24.92
N THR A 333 -1.67 -1.50 -24.99
CA THR A 333 -2.44 -2.04 -26.12
C THR A 333 -3.91 -1.73 -26.06
N LYS A 334 -4.54 -1.46 -27.23
CA LYS A 334 -5.99 -1.38 -27.37
C LYS A 334 -6.58 -2.77 -27.11
N SER A 335 -7.53 -2.84 -26.18
CA SER A 335 -8.23 -4.09 -25.84
C SER A 335 -9.04 -4.60 -27.03
N THR A 336 -8.86 -5.88 -27.38
CA THR A 336 -9.67 -6.57 -28.41
C THR A 336 -10.85 -7.30 -27.79
N GLU A 337 -12.02 -7.17 -28.41
CA GLU A 337 -13.26 -7.81 -27.96
C GLU A 337 -13.16 -9.34 -28.08
N LYS A 338 -13.30 -10.07 -26.96
CA LYS A 338 -13.38 -11.55 -26.97
C LYS A 338 -14.85 -12.00 -27.03
N ARG A 339 -15.23 -12.67 -28.14
CA ARG A 339 -16.56 -13.27 -28.28
C ARG A 339 -16.67 -14.58 -27.50
N THR A 340 -17.40 -14.59 -26.38
CA THR A 340 -17.72 -15.84 -25.66
C THR A 340 -19.19 -15.89 -25.22
N LYS A 341 -20.12 -16.10 -26.17
CA LYS A 341 -21.55 -16.37 -25.86
C LYS A 341 -21.74 -17.53 -24.87
N VAL A 342 -20.78 -18.47 -24.80
CA VAL A 342 -20.79 -19.57 -23.84
C VAL A 342 -20.64 -19.08 -22.40
N LYS A 343 -19.73 -18.12 -22.15
CA LYS A 343 -19.54 -17.57 -20.83
C LYS A 343 -20.78 -16.83 -20.33
N SER A 344 -21.38 -15.98 -21.18
CA SER A 344 -22.59 -15.23 -20.83
C SER A 344 -23.76 -16.19 -20.50
N ARG A 345 -23.90 -17.30 -21.22
CA ARG A 345 -24.94 -18.31 -20.92
C ARG A 345 -24.68 -19.02 -19.58
N VAL A 346 -23.45 -19.38 -19.29
CA VAL A 346 -23.08 -20.02 -18.00
C VAL A 346 -23.34 -19.07 -16.85
N MET A 347 -22.90 -17.80 -16.98
CA MET A 347 -23.12 -16.76 -15.97
C MET A 347 -24.63 -16.45 -15.78
N ALA A 348 -25.41 -16.41 -16.87
CA ALA A 348 -26.85 -16.24 -16.79
C ALA A 348 -27.52 -17.35 -15.97
N ASN A 349 -27.21 -18.61 -16.26
CA ASN A 349 -27.77 -19.72 -15.51
C ASN A 349 -27.38 -19.65 -14.02
N ALA A 350 -26.12 -19.39 -13.72
CA ALA A 350 -25.64 -19.28 -12.35
C ALA A 350 -26.30 -18.11 -11.58
N LEU A 351 -26.45 -16.94 -12.21
CA LEU A 351 -27.17 -15.81 -11.62
C LEU A 351 -28.63 -16.15 -11.37
N GLY A 352 -29.27 -16.80 -12.35
CA GLY A 352 -30.67 -17.24 -12.24
C GLY A 352 -30.90 -18.19 -11.07
N GLU A 353 -29.99 -19.14 -10.83
CA GLU A 353 -30.05 -20.04 -9.68
C GLU A 353 -29.80 -19.30 -8.36
N LEU A 354 -28.77 -18.43 -8.27
CA LEU A 354 -28.51 -17.63 -7.08
C LEU A 354 -29.73 -16.77 -6.69
N ILE A 355 -30.41 -16.15 -7.66
CA ILE A 355 -31.63 -15.37 -7.44
C ILE A 355 -32.76 -16.29 -6.96
N SER A 356 -32.95 -17.46 -7.60
CA SER A 356 -34.02 -18.40 -7.22
C SER A 356 -33.89 -18.95 -5.80
N ASP A 357 -32.64 -19.17 -5.35
CA ASP A 357 -32.32 -19.69 -4.02
C ASP A 357 -32.31 -18.60 -2.92
N ALA A 358 -32.25 -17.33 -3.31
CA ALA A 358 -32.16 -16.23 -2.36
C ALA A 358 -33.47 -16.04 -1.57
N SER A 359 -33.37 -15.72 -0.28
CA SER A 359 -34.51 -15.30 0.54
C SER A 359 -34.99 -13.90 0.14
N GLN A 360 -34.07 -13.03 -0.27
CA GLN A 360 -34.26 -11.64 -0.66
C GLN A 360 -33.14 -11.23 -1.62
N VAL A 361 -33.42 -10.34 -2.55
CA VAL A 361 -32.42 -9.83 -3.51
C VAL A 361 -32.26 -8.34 -3.33
N PHE A 362 -31.03 -7.91 -3.01
CA PHE A 362 -30.62 -6.53 -3.07
C PHE A 362 -29.73 -6.32 -4.31
N ILE A 363 -29.88 -5.16 -4.94
CA ILE A 363 -29.11 -4.78 -6.11
C ILE A 363 -28.55 -3.39 -5.83
N MET A 364 -27.23 -3.19 -5.93
CA MET A 364 -26.63 -1.87 -5.77
C MET A 364 -25.54 -1.61 -6.80
N GLY A 365 -25.40 -0.35 -7.18
CA GLY A 365 -24.30 0.14 -7.99
C GLY A 365 -23.22 0.82 -7.15
N HIS A 366 -22.49 1.73 -7.79
CA HIS A 366 -21.55 2.62 -7.13
C HIS A 366 -22.24 3.84 -6.49
N LYS A 367 -21.56 4.51 -5.56
CA LYS A 367 -21.95 5.83 -5.01
C LYS A 367 -22.16 6.82 -6.17
N HIS A 368 -23.16 7.71 -6.06
CA HIS A 368 -23.56 8.62 -7.14
C HIS A 368 -23.94 7.89 -8.44
N ALA A 369 -24.77 6.86 -8.31
CA ALA A 369 -25.17 5.97 -9.41
C ALA A 369 -25.58 6.73 -10.68
N ASP A 370 -25.05 6.28 -11.81
CA ASP A 370 -25.33 6.85 -13.13
C ASP A 370 -26.34 5.99 -13.93
N PHE A 371 -26.51 6.30 -15.22
CA PHE A 371 -27.45 5.56 -16.06
C PHE A 371 -27.06 4.10 -16.29
N ASP A 372 -25.74 3.77 -16.24
CA ASP A 372 -25.32 2.39 -16.43
C ASP A 372 -25.59 1.54 -15.19
N ALA A 373 -25.22 2.05 -14.00
CA ALA A 373 -25.53 1.41 -12.73
C ALA A 373 -27.04 1.18 -12.55
N VAL A 374 -27.87 2.21 -12.83
CA VAL A 374 -29.34 2.12 -12.71
C VAL A 374 -29.94 1.21 -13.77
N GLY A 375 -29.44 1.27 -15.01
CA GLY A 375 -29.89 0.40 -16.11
C GLY A 375 -29.61 -1.07 -15.83
N ALA A 376 -28.36 -1.38 -15.42
CA ALA A 376 -27.96 -2.72 -15.02
C ALA A 376 -28.80 -3.22 -13.83
N ALA A 377 -29.01 -2.38 -12.81
CA ALA A 377 -29.86 -2.73 -11.66
C ALA A 377 -31.31 -3.02 -12.06
N ALA A 378 -31.90 -2.23 -12.95
CA ALA A 378 -33.27 -2.46 -13.47
C ALA A 378 -33.37 -3.77 -14.23
N GLY A 379 -32.36 -4.12 -15.05
CA GLY A 379 -32.31 -5.40 -15.75
C GLY A 379 -32.25 -6.61 -14.80
N VAL A 380 -31.42 -6.52 -13.73
CA VAL A 380 -31.38 -7.57 -12.69
C VAL A 380 -32.68 -7.65 -11.91
N CYS A 381 -33.33 -6.52 -11.64
CA CYS A 381 -34.66 -6.46 -11.02
C CYS A 381 -35.72 -7.19 -11.87
N CYS A 382 -35.68 -7.03 -13.20
CA CYS A 382 -36.53 -7.79 -14.15
C CYS A 382 -36.28 -9.30 -14.00
N ILE A 383 -35.01 -9.76 -13.95
CA ILE A 383 -34.69 -11.18 -13.78
C ILE A 383 -35.27 -11.71 -12.46
N ALA A 384 -35.12 -10.98 -11.37
CA ALA A 384 -35.64 -11.36 -10.06
C ALA A 384 -37.17 -11.46 -10.06
N ARG A 385 -37.87 -10.48 -10.66
CA ARG A 385 -39.32 -10.46 -10.82
C ARG A 385 -39.80 -11.66 -11.61
N LYS A 386 -39.16 -12.01 -12.74
CA LYS A 386 -39.49 -13.21 -13.54
C LYS A 386 -39.34 -14.51 -12.73
N ARG A 387 -38.39 -14.55 -11.80
CA ARG A 387 -38.16 -15.66 -10.86
C ARG A 387 -39.08 -15.63 -9.64
N GLY A 388 -40.06 -14.70 -9.59
CA GLY A 388 -41.01 -14.54 -8.47
C GLY A 388 -40.33 -14.05 -7.17
N LYS A 389 -39.15 -13.44 -7.27
CA LYS A 389 -38.41 -12.90 -6.13
C LYS A 389 -38.62 -11.39 -6.01
N LYS A 390 -38.77 -10.93 -4.75
CA LYS A 390 -38.78 -9.50 -4.46
C LYS A 390 -37.33 -8.99 -4.50
N ALA A 391 -37.07 -8.03 -5.37
CA ALA A 391 -35.77 -7.35 -5.45
C ALA A 391 -35.90 -5.89 -5.02
N GLN A 392 -34.89 -5.36 -4.40
CA GLN A 392 -34.80 -3.95 -4.03
C GLN A 392 -33.47 -3.35 -4.53
N ILE A 393 -33.58 -2.21 -5.19
CA ILE A 393 -32.45 -1.43 -5.69
C ILE A 393 -32.01 -0.48 -4.57
N VAL A 394 -30.79 -0.66 -4.09
CA VAL A 394 -30.19 0.16 -3.04
C VAL A 394 -29.54 1.36 -3.69
N ILE A 395 -30.07 2.54 -3.43
CA ILE A 395 -29.63 3.78 -4.06
C ILE A 395 -30.05 4.99 -3.23
N ASP A 396 -29.22 6.03 -3.23
CA ASP A 396 -29.64 7.35 -2.76
C ASP A 396 -30.43 8.05 -3.87
N MET A 397 -31.71 8.31 -3.60
CA MET A 397 -32.63 8.93 -4.58
C MET A 397 -32.34 10.41 -4.83
N ASP A 398 -31.65 11.08 -3.90
CA ASP A 398 -31.34 12.52 -3.96
C ASP A 398 -29.93 12.77 -4.49
N ASP A 399 -29.00 11.82 -4.31
CA ASP A 399 -27.59 11.94 -4.73
C ASP A 399 -27.21 10.90 -5.79
N ASN A 400 -27.67 11.15 -7.02
CA ASN A 400 -27.39 10.30 -8.19
C ASN A 400 -27.40 11.10 -9.49
N ALA A 401 -26.74 10.56 -10.52
CA ALA A 401 -26.71 11.15 -11.86
C ALA A 401 -27.84 10.63 -12.81
N ALA A 402 -28.66 9.68 -12.35
CA ALA A 402 -29.69 9.01 -13.16
C ALA A 402 -31.13 9.45 -12.82
N GLY A 403 -31.32 10.59 -12.18
CA GLY A 403 -32.63 11.08 -11.72
C GLY A 403 -33.78 10.99 -12.73
N PRO A 404 -33.61 11.34 -14.01
CA PRO A 404 -34.68 11.24 -15.02
C PRO A 404 -35.19 9.81 -15.21
N ILE A 405 -34.33 8.80 -15.26
CA ILE A 405 -34.74 7.41 -15.44
C ILE A 405 -35.29 6.80 -14.15
N LEU A 406 -34.73 7.16 -13.00
CA LEU A 406 -35.26 6.74 -11.70
C LEU A 406 -36.70 7.20 -11.50
N LYS A 407 -37.04 8.43 -11.88
CA LYS A 407 -38.42 8.95 -11.83
C LYS A 407 -39.35 8.15 -12.72
N ARG A 408 -38.89 7.72 -13.91
CA ARG A 408 -39.71 6.86 -14.81
C ARG A 408 -39.95 5.48 -14.23
N LEU A 409 -38.90 4.86 -13.67
CA LEU A 409 -39.03 3.54 -13.04
C LEU A 409 -39.93 3.60 -11.79
N ALA A 410 -39.73 4.59 -10.92
CA ALA A 410 -40.53 4.77 -9.70
C ALA A 410 -42.03 5.01 -9.97
N ALA A 411 -42.38 5.50 -11.15
CA ALA A 411 -43.79 5.68 -11.56
C ALA A 411 -44.49 4.37 -11.93
N LEU A 412 -43.75 3.25 -12.10
CA LEU A 412 -44.32 1.96 -12.47
C LEU A 412 -44.86 1.21 -11.25
N PRO A 413 -46.00 0.51 -11.35
CA PRO A 413 -46.52 -0.31 -10.26
C PRO A 413 -45.54 -1.40 -9.79
N GLU A 414 -44.75 -1.96 -10.71
CA GLU A 414 -43.76 -3.00 -10.48
C GLU A 414 -42.60 -2.54 -9.63
N TYR A 415 -42.33 -1.23 -9.60
CA TYR A 415 -41.28 -0.59 -8.83
C TYR A 415 -41.76 0.04 -7.51
N LYS A 416 -43.05 -0.18 -7.17
CA LYS A 416 -43.54 0.22 -5.85
C LYS A 416 -42.71 -0.49 -4.76
N ASP A 417 -42.10 0.24 -3.89
CA ASP A 417 -41.21 -0.26 -2.84
C ASP A 417 -39.90 -0.95 -3.35
N ALA A 418 -39.54 -0.74 -4.62
CA ALA A 418 -38.30 -1.32 -5.18
C ALA A 418 -37.05 -0.53 -4.82
N PHE A 419 -37.16 0.76 -4.54
CA PHE A 419 -36.01 1.61 -4.14
C PHE A 419 -35.88 1.69 -2.63
N ILE A 420 -34.66 1.60 -2.14
CA ILE A 420 -34.37 1.59 -0.71
C ILE A 420 -32.99 2.26 -0.44
N SER A 421 -32.87 2.97 0.68
CA SER A 421 -31.58 3.53 1.11
C SER A 421 -30.61 2.44 1.58
N GLY A 422 -29.29 2.71 1.53
CA GLY A 422 -28.27 1.79 2.05
C GLY A 422 -28.47 1.41 3.51
N SER A 423 -28.84 2.36 4.36
CA SER A 423 -29.13 2.15 5.78
C SER A 423 -30.36 1.26 6.02
N ASP A 424 -31.43 1.50 5.28
CA ASP A 424 -32.64 0.67 5.41
C ASP A 424 -32.44 -0.74 4.87
N ALA A 425 -31.66 -0.90 3.80
CA ALA A 425 -31.29 -2.20 3.22
C ALA A 425 -30.45 -3.01 4.22
N PHE A 426 -29.48 -2.39 4.88
CA PHE A 426 -28.70 -3.01 5.94
C PHE A 426 -29.58 -3.55 7.09
N ILE A 427 -30.53 -2.74 7.55
CA ILE A 427 -31.45 -3.15 8.64
C ILE A 427 -32.38 -4.29 8.20
N LYS A 428 -32.81 -4.31 6.92
CA LYS A 428 -33.74 -5.31 6.40
C LYS A 428 -33.08 -6.58 5.87
N ALA A 429 -31.75 -6.62 5.78
CA ALA A 429 -31.02 -7.78 5.28
C ALA A 429 -31.26 -9.01 6.15
N GLN A 430 -31.73 -10.09 5.54
CA GLN A 430 -32.01 -11.37 6.21
C GLN A 430 -30.95 -12.42 5.86
N PRO A 431 -30.75 -13.43 6.71
CA PRO A 431 -29.90 -14.58 6.35
C PRO A 431 -30.34 -15.21 5.02
N GLY A 432 -29.40 -15.46 4.13
CA GLY A 432 -29.67 -15.98 2.78
C GLY A 432 -30.03 -14.93 1.74
N ALA A 433 -29.96 -13.63 2.07
CA ALA A 433 -30.07 -12.57 1.08
C ALA A 433 -28.93 -12.66 0.05
N LEU A 434 -29.27 -12.37 -1.22
CA LEU A 434 -28.31 -12.18 -2.30
C LEU A 434 -28.12 -10.68 -2.54
N LEU A 435 -26.87 -10.24 -2.55
CA LEU A 435 -26.50 -8.91 -3.00
C LEU A 435 -25.93 -8.99 -4.42
N VAL A 436 -26.52 -8.29 -5.37
CA VAL A 436 -25.99 -8.15 -6.73
C VAL A 436 -25.36 -6.75 -6.86
N VAL A 437 -24.05 -6.71 -6.99
CA VAL A 437 -23.32 -5.46 -7.23
C VAL A 437 -23.15 -5.29 -8.74
N VAL A 438 -23.57 -4.15 -9.25
CA VAL A 438 -23.51 -3.81 -10.68
C VAL A 438 -22.65 -2.57 -10.90
N ASP A 439 -21.94 -2.53 -12.01
CA ASP A 439 -21.18 -1.39 -12.49
C ASP A 439 -20.07 -0.89 -11.54
N THR A 440 -19.64 -1.75 -10.66
CA THR A 440 -18.44 -1.54 -9.83
C THR A 440 -17.93 -2.87 -9.26
N ASN A 441 -16.62 -2.96 -9.04
CA ASN A 441 -16.01 -4.08 -8.32
C ASN A 441 -15.27 -3.62 -7.05
N ARG A 442 -15.34 -2.34 -6.71
CA ARG A 442 -14.62 -1.73 -5.59
C ARG A 442 -15.48 -1.70 -4.32
N PRO A 443 -15.00 -2.31 -3.21
CA PRO A 443 -15.74 -2.31 -1.93
C PRO A 443 -15.97 -0.90 -1.36
N ASP A 444 -15.00 -0.02 -1.52
CA ASP A 444 -14.99 1.36 -1.02
C ASP A 444 -15.85 2.33 -1.85
N PHE A 445 -16.32 1.87 -3.02
CA PHE A 445 -17.08 2.70 -3.96
C PHE A 445 -18.54 2.25 -4.15
N VAL A 446 -18.96 1.12 -3.55
CA VAL A 446 -20.35 0.67 -3.58
C VAL A 446 -21.27 1.62 -2.82
N GLU A 447 -22.54 1.65 -3.15
CA GLU A 447 -23.57 2.48 -2.50
C GLU A 447 -23.64 2.25 -0.97
N SER A 448 -23.47 1.01 -0.49
CA SER A 448 -23.46 0.67 0.94
C SER A 448 -22.42 -0.39 1.25
N GLU A 449 -21.30 0.03 1.84
CA GLU A 449 -20.25 -0.86 2.33
C GLU A 449 -20.75 -1.78 3.45
N GLN A 450 -21.61 -1.25 4.35
CA GLN A 450 -22.19 -2.03 5.45
C GLN A 450 -23.07 -3.18 4.96
N LEU A 451 -23.84 -2.97 3.89
CA LEU A 451 -24.64 -4.02 3.28
C LEU A 451 -23.76 -5.07 2.60
N LEU A 452 -22.68 -4.66 1.93
CA LEU A 452 -21.71 -5.57 1.32
C LEU A 452 -21.08 -6.49 2.37
N ASP A 453 -20.64 -5.96 3.50
CA ASP A 453 -20.02 -6.72 4.59
C ASP A 453 -21.00 -7.69 5.28
N THR A 454 -22.29 -7.37 5.23
CA THR A 454 -23.34 -8.18 5.88
C THR A 454 -23.79 -9.36 5.02
N CYS A 455 -23.78 -9.20 3.70
CA CYS A 455 -24.27 -10.22 2.77
C CYS A 455 -23.21 -11.29 2.49
N ASN A 456 -23.45 -12.52 2.92
CA ASN A 456 -22.55 -13.66 2.67
C ASN A 456 -22.61 -14.19 1.22
N ARG A 457 -23.58 -13.78 0.43
CA ARG A 457 -23.77 -14.17 -0.96
C ARG A 457 -23.76 -12.93 -1.83
N VAL A 458 -22.67 -12.72 -2.55
CA VAL A 458 -22.47 -11.56 -3.42
C VAL A 458 -22.30 -12.02 -4.86
N ALA A 459 -22.97 -11.37 -5.80
CA ALA A 459 -22.74 -11.50 -7.24
C ALA A 459 -22.26 -10.15 -7.78
N VAL A 460 -21.22 -10.14 -8.60
CA VAL A 460 -20.67 -8.93 -9.23
C VAL A 460 -20.85 -9.00 -10.74
N ILE A 461 -21.39 -7.93 -11.34
CA ILE A 461 -21.51 -7.73 -12.79
C ILE A 461 -20.89 -6.39 -13.13
N ASP A 462 -19.70 -6.40 -13.72
CA ASP A 462 -18.92 -5.18 -13.90
C ASP A 462 -18.04 -5.23 -15.15
N HIS A 463 -17.82 -4.06 -15.76
CA HIS A 463 -16.99 -3.87 -16.94
C HIS A 463 -15.74 -3.00 -16.67
N HIS A 464 -15.59 -2.47 -15.45
CA HIS A 464 -14.43 -1.68 -15.07
C HIS A 464 -13.18 -2.54 -14.93
N ARG A 465 -11.99 -1.96 -15.14
CA ARG A 465 -10.73 -2.63 -14.81
C ARG A 465 -10.63 -2.80 -13.31
N ARG A 466 -10.21 -3.98 -12.86
CA ARG A 466 -10.01 -4.23 -11.43
C ARG A 466 -8.97 -3.28 -10.85
N ALA A 467 -9.29 -2.68 -9.72
CA ALA A 467 -8.36 -1.95 -8.87
C ALA A 467 -7.57 -2.91 -7.96
N ALA A 468 -6.60 -2.41 -7.21
CA ALA A 468 -5.88 -3.19 -6.20
C ALA A 468 -6.83 -3.73 -5.11
N SER A 469 -7.82 -2.92 -4.68
CA SER A 469 -8.92 -3.34 -3.81
C SER A 469 -10.15 -3.67 -4.66
N TYR A 470 -10.62 -4.91 -4.57
CA TYR A 470 -11.82 -5.39 -5.27
C TYR A 470 -12.56 -6.43 -4.43
N ILE A 471 -13.85 -6.71 -4.76
CA ILE A 471 -14.68 -7.71 -4.08
C ILE A 471 -14.16 -9.11 -4.42
N GLU A 472 -13.35 -9.70 -3.52
CA GLU A 472 -12.66 -10.98 -3.75
C GLU A 472 -13.60 -12.19 -3.61
N SER A 473 -14.49 -12.19 -2.62
CA SER A 473 -15.32 -13.35 -2.23
C SER A 473 -16.72 -13.32 -2.84
N ALA A 474 -16.83 -13.05 -4.16
CA ALA A 474 -18.12 -13.13 -4.86
C ALA A 474 -18.47 -14.57 -5.22
N ALA A 475 -19.72 -15.00 -4.92
CA ALA A 475 -20.29 -16.29 -5.35
C ALA A 475 -20.43 -16.37 -6.88
N LEU A 476 -20.61 -15.23 -7.54
CA LEU A 476 -20.58 -15.09 -8.99
C LEU A 476 -19.84 -13.81 -9.34
N ASN A 477 -18.87 -13.91 -10.25
CA ASN A 477 -18.12 -12.76 -10.74
C ASN A 477 -18.17 -12.72 -12.27
N PHE A 478 -19.11 -11.93 -12.82
CA PHE A 478 -19.21 -11.65 -14.25
C PHE A 478 -18.54 -10.33 -14.57
N HIS A 479 -17.23 -10.38 -14.63
CA HIS A 479 -16.36 -9.25 -14.89
C HIS A 479 -15.79 -9.32 -16.30
N GLU A 480 -16.09 -8.32 -17.14
CA GLU A 480 -15.74 -8.25 -18.57
C GLU A 480 -15.25 -6.84 -18.97
N PRO A 481 -13.95 -6.53 -18.83
CA PRO A 481 -13.40 -5.20 -19.14
C PRO A 481 -13.52 -4.78 -20.62
N TYR A 482 -13.89 -5.72 -21.48
CA TYR A 482 -14.10 -5.48 -22.92
C TYR A 482 -15.54 -5.12 -23.27
N ALA A 483 -16.48 -5.32 -22.37
CA ALA A 483 -17.83 -4.85 -22.55
C ALA A 483 -17.87 -3.32 -22.48
N SER A 484 -18.80 -2.72 -23.21
CA SER A 484 -18.96 -1.27 -23.21
C SER A 484 -19.49 -0.74 -21.88
N SER A 485 -20.36 -1.52 -21.22
CA SER A 485 -21.12 -1.12 -20.03
C SER A 485 -21.62 -2.34 -19.25
N ALA A 486 -21.99 -2.17 -17.98
CA ALA A 486 -22.66 -3.18 -17.17
C ALA A 486 -24.08 -3.47 -17.73
N SER A 487 -24.76 -2.47 -18.29
CA SER A 487 -26.04 -2.60 -18.99
C SER A 487 -25.95 -3.50 -20.23
N GLU A 488 -24.83 -3.47 -20.98
CA GLU A 488 -24.54 -4.43 -22.04
C GLU A 488 -24.49 -5.85 -21.49
N LEU A 489 -23.69 -6.06 -20.42
CA LEU A 489 -23.53 -7.38 -19.79
C LEU A 489 -24.89 -7.93 -19.29
N VAL A 490 -25.67 -7.10 -18.60
CA VAL A 490 -27.01 -7.50 -18.13
C VAL A 490 -27.95 -7.79 -19.30
N SER A 491 -27.90 -6.98 -20.38
CA SER A 491 -28.68 -7.23 -21.59
C SER A 491 -28.35 -8.57 -22.23
N GLU A 492 -27.12 -9.02 -22.20
CA GLU A 492 -26.71 -10.35 -22.64
C GLU A 492 -27.28 -11.46 -21.74
N LEU A 493 -27.27 -11.28 -20.41
CA LEU A 493 -27.82 -12.25 -19.47
C LEU A 493 -29.32 -12.40 -19.65
N LEU A 494 -30.03 -11.29 -19.89
CA LEU A 494 -31.48 -11.26 -20.13
C LEU A 494 -31.90 -12.18 -21.30
N GLN A 495 -31.09 -12.29 -22.36
CA GLN A 495 -31.40 -13.15 -23.52
C GLN A 495 -31.56 -14.64 -23.16
N TYR A 496 -30.96 -15.08 -22.04
CA TYR A 496 -30.99 -16.47 -21.58
C TYR A 496 -31.97 -16.71 -20.42
N LEU A 497 -32.43 -15.64 -19.74
CA LEU A 497 -33.18 -15.74 -18.48
C LEU A 497 -34.63 -15.34 -18.58
N ILE A 498 -35.01 -14.54 -19.59
CA ILE A 498 -36.37 -14.00 -19.76
C ILE A 498 -36.78 -14.02 -21.23
N ASP A 499 -38.13 -13.98 -21.47
CA ASP A 499 -38.65 -13.68 -22.79
C ASP A 499 -38.68 -12.15 -23.01
N PRO A 500 -38.52 -11.66 -24.25
CA PRO A 500 -38.52 -10.22 -24.54
C PRO A 500 -39.75 -9.46 -24.01
N GLY A 501 -40.90 -10.13 -23.90
CA GLY A 501 -42.13 -9.55 -23.36
C GLY A 501 -42.18 -9.37 -21.84
N ASP A 502 -41.22 -9.96 -21.12
CA ASP A 502 -41.10 -9.80 -19.65
C ASP A 502 -40.37 -8.52 -19.24
N LEU A 503 -39.54 -7.96 -20.13
CA LEU A 503 -38.81 -6.73 -19.92
C LEU A 503 -39.72 -5.53 -20.17
N LEU A 504 -39.92 -4.71 -19.14
CA LEU A 504 -40.71 -3.49 -19.26
C LEU A 504 -39.98 -2.47 -20.14
N ARG A 505 -40.73 -1.67 -20.89
CA ARG A 505 -40.18 -0.65 -21.78
C ARG A 505 -39.23 0.31 -21.02
N ALA A 506 -39.59 0.77 -19.82
CA ALA A 506 -38.76 1.65 -19.04
C ALA A 506 -37.45 0.98 -18.54
N GLU A 507 -37.48 -0.34 -18.24
CA GLU A 507 -36.26 -1.11 -17.93
C GLU A 507 -35.35 -1.23 -19.16
N ALA A 508 -35.94 -1.49 -20.33
CA ALA A 508 -35.19 -1.51 -21.59
C ALA A 508 -34.62 -0.13 -21.95
N GLU A 509 -35.37 0.96 -21.69
CA GLU A 509 -34.87 2.35 -21.86
C GLU A 509 -33.73 2.66 -20.87
N ALA A 510 -33.81 2.16 -19.64
CA ALA A 510 -32.74 2.33 -18.64
C ALA A 510 -31.43 1.61 -19.07
N LEU A 511 -31.54 0.34 -19.48
CA LEU A 511 -30.39 -0.41 -20.01
C LEU A 511 -29.81 0.25 -21.26
N PHE A 512 -30.66 0.72 -22.18
CA PHE A 512 -30.18 1.40 -23.37
C PHE A 512 -29.50 2.74 -23.05
N ALA A 513 -30.02 3.48 -22.06
CA ALA A 513 -29.39 4.73 -21.59
C ALA A 513 -28.00 4.49 -20.98
N GLY A 514 -27.81 3.41 -20.20
CA GLY A 514 -26.50 3.00 -19.70
C GLY A 514 -25.52 2.75 -20.85
N ILE A 515 -25.90 1.95 -21.84
CA ILE A 515 -25.08 1.70 -23.04
C ILE A 515 -24.71 3.02 -23.74
N VAL A 516 -25.70 3.90 -23.94
CA VAL A 516 -25.50 5.20 -24.61
C VAL A 516 -24.53 6.10 -23.84
N LEU A 517 -24.63 6.13 -22.52
CA LEU A 517 -23.73 6.90 -21.65
C LEU A 517 -22.29 6.46 -21.84
N ASP A 518 -21.99 5.21 -21.63
CA ASP A 518 -20.64 4.66 -21.59
C ASP A 518 -19.97 4.56 -22.97
N THR A 519 -20.77 4.38 -24.01
CA THR A 519 -20.29 4.39 -25.39
C THR A 519 -20.21 5.78 -26.02
N LYS A 520 -20.60 6.82 -25.30
CA LYS A 520 -20.73 8.19 -25.86
C LYS A 520 -21.52 8.18 -27.18
N ASN A 521 -22.77 7.70 -27.13
CA ASN A 521 -23.61 7.49 -28.32
C ASN A 521 -22.97 6.55 -29.36
N PHE A 522 -22.46 5.41 -28.96
CA PHE A 522 -21.81 4.41 -29.83
C PHE A 522 -20.58 4.92 -30.58
N THR A 523 -19.90 5.93 -30.06
CA THR A 523 -18.68 6.47 -30.65
C THR A 523 -17.41 5.88 -30.05
N MET A 524 -17.48 5.38 -28.80
CA MET A 524 -16.35 4.87 -28.05
C MET A 524 -16.67 3.49 -27.46
N ARG A 525 -15.64 2.65 -27.29
CA ARG A 525 -15.72 1.32 -26.67
C ARG A 525 -16.88 0.44 -27.20
N THR A 526 -17.30 0.63 -28.45
CA THR A 526 -18.46 -0.03 -29.07
C THR A 526 -18.00 -1.22 -29.89
N GLY A 527 -18.42 -2.41 -29.49
CA GLY A 527 -18.13 -3.66 -30.19
C GLY A 527 -19.40 -4.28 -30.83
N GLY A 528 -19.21 -5.44 -31.44
CA GLY A 528 -20.34 -6.19 -31.99
C GLY A 528 -21.38 -6.57 -30.94
N ARG A 529 -20.95 -6.89 -29.72
CA ARG A 529 -21.82 -7.23 -28.58
C ARG A 529 -22.68 -6.04 -28.15
N THR A 530 -22.15 -4.84 -28.16
CA THR A 530 -22.86 -3.60 -27.85
C THR A 530 -24.02 -3.37 -28.81
N PHE A 531 -23.81 -3.57 -30.12
CA PHE A 531 -24.89 -3.47 -31.12
C PHE A 531 -25.90 -4.61 -31.00
N GLU A 532 -25.50 -5.83 -30.66
CA GLU A 532 -26.41 -6.95 -30.41
C GLU A 532 -27.33 -6.64 -29.20
N ALA A 533 -26.78 -6.11 -28.10
CA ALA A 533 -27.54 -5.67 -26.92
C ALA A 533 -28.49 -4.52 -27.27
N ALA A 534 -28.01 -3.49 -27.97
CA ALA A 534 -28.86 -2.38 -28.42
C ALA A 534 -29.99 -2.83 -29.34
N ALA A 535 -29.72 -3.77 -30.25
CA ALA A 535 -30.76 -4.35 -31.14
C ALA A 535 -31.81 -5.17 -30.37
N LEU A 536 -31.40 -5.89 -29.30
CA LEU A 536 -32.34 -6.56 -28.40
C LEU A 536 -33.29 -5.56 -27.75
N LEU A 537 -32.73 -4.54 -27.11
CA LEU A 537 -33.51 -3.52 -26.42
C LEU A 537 -34.43 -2.74 -27.37
N ARG A 538 -33.99 -2.49 -28.60
CA ARG A 538 -34.81 -1.87 -29.65
C ARG A 538 -36.00 -2.75 -30.04
N ARG A 539 -35.84 -4.07 -30.10
CA ARG A 539 -36.94 -5.02 -30.34
C ARG A 539 -37.98 -5.04 -29.21
N VAL A 540 -37.57 -4.80 -27.97
CA VAL A 540 -38.48 -4.65 -26.81
C VAL A 540 -39.31 -3.38 -26.90
N GLY A 541 -38.93 -2.42 -27.73
CA GLY A 541 -39.69 -1.19 -27.98
C GLY A 541 -39.05 0.11 -27.50
N VAL A 542 -37.74 0.09 -27.20
CA VAL A 542 -37.03 1.32 -26.88
C VAL A 542 -37.09 2.30 -28.04
N ASP A 543 -37.45 3.55 -27.76
CA ASP A 543 -37.29 4.67 -28.68
C ASP A 543 -36.04 5.46 -28.36
N THR A 544 -35.11 5.52 -29.32
CA THR A 544 -33.83 6.23 -29.15
C THR A 544 -34.02 7.73 -28.92
N ALA A 545 -35.08 8.33 -29.45
CA ALA A 545 -35.40 9.73 -29.20
C ALA A 545 -35.84 9.97 -27.75
N ASP A 546 -36.60 9.02 -27.16
CA ASP A 546 -37.01 9.09 -25.75
C ASP A 546 -35.81 8.91 -24.81
N VAL A 547 -34.86 8.03 -25.18
CA VAL A 547 -33.60 7.89 -24.44
C VAL A 547 -32.77 9.15 -24.55
N GLN A 548 -32.66 9.73 -25.76
CA GLN A 548 -31.88 10.98 -25.92
C GLN A 548 -32.41 12.13 -25.06
N ARG A 549 -33.73 12.18 -24.80
CA ARG A 549 -34.35 13.17 -23.91
C ARG A 549 -33.91 13.03 -22.46
N LEU A 550 -33.47 11.84 -22.01
CA LEU A 550 -32.96 11.62 -20.66
C LEU A 550 -31.64 12.38 -20.40
N PHE A 551 -30.87 12.65 -21.44
CA PHE A 551 -29.59 13.32 -21.39
C PHE A 551 -29.67 14.85 -21.61
N GLN A 552 -30.88 15.39 -21.82
CA GLN A 552 -31.05 16.83 -21.99
C GLN A 552 -30.79 17.57 -20.68
N GLY A 553 -29.86 18.54 -20.70
CA GLY A 553 -29.57 19.47 -19.60
C GLY A 553 -30.36 20.77 -19.73
N THR A 554 -30.22 21.64 -18.74
CA THR A 554 -30.79 22.99 -18.74
C THR A 554 -29.91 23.97 -19.55
N LEU A 555 -30.45 25.13 -19.91
CA LEU A 555 -29.67 26.20 -20.52
C LEU A 555 -28.55 26.68 -19.57
N SER A 556 -28.81 26.70 -18.25
CA SER A 556 -27.82 27.07 -17.24
C SER A 556 -26.60 26.15 -17.27
N ASP A 557 -26.83 24.81 -17.27
CA ASP A 557 -25.77 23.80 -17.35
C ASP A 557 -24.94 23.96 -18.63
N MET A 558 -25.58 24.38 -19.71
CA MET A 558 -24.90 24.63 -20.99
C MET A 558 -23.99 25.83 -20.91
N ILE A 559 -24.47 26.94 -20.33
CA ILE A 559 -23.69 28.17 -20.17
C ILE A 559 -22.46 27.90 -19.29
N GLU A 560 -22.64 27.24 -18.15
CA GLU A 560 -21.56 26.92 -17.22
C GLU A 560 -20.49 26.04 -17.89
N ARG A 561 -20.90 25.04 -18.65
CA ARG A 561 -20.00 24.18 -19.41
C ARG A 561 -19.20 24.96 -20.46
N TYR A 562 -19.83 25.89 -21.21
CA TYR A 562 -19.12 26.70 -22.17
C TYR A 562 -18.19 27.72 -21.53
N ASP A 563 -18.49 28.13 -20.30
CA ASP A 563 -17.56 28.96 -19.51
C ASP A 563 -16.29 28.24 -19.16
N ILE A 564 -16.34 26.92 -18.92
CA ILE A 564 -15.14 26.08 -18.76
C ILE A 564 -14.39 25.97 -20.10
N ILE A 565 -15.10 25.60 -21.16
CA ILE A 565 -14.50 25.29 -22.47
C ILE A 565 -13.73 26.51 -23.03
N ARG A 566 -14.20 27.73 -22.83
CA ARG A 566 -13.51 28.92 -23.30
C ARG A 566 -12.16 29.20 -22.63
N HIS A 567 -11.87 28.55 -21.48
CA HIS A 567 -10.58 28.63 -20.80
C HIS A 567 -9.62 27.50 -21.25
N ALA A 568 -10.01 26.71 -22.23
CA ALA A 568 -9.18 25.62 -22.72
C ALA A 568 -8.02 26.13 -23.58
N GLU A 569 -6.83 25.62 -23.31
CA GLU A 569 -5.62 25.83 -24.11
C GLU A 569 -5.17 24.51 -24.72
N LEU A 570 -4.59 24.54 -25.91
CA LEU A 570 -4.02 23.37 -26.56
C LEU A 570 -2.56 23.17 -26.17
N TYR A 571 -2.26 22.05 -25.53
CA TYR A 571 -0.93 21.61 -25.21
C TYR A 571 -0.49 20.56 -26.25
N HIS A 572 0.73 20.65 -26.76
CA HIS A 572 1.24 19.82 -27.88
C HIS A 572 0.33 19.81 -29.14
N ASN A 573 -0.58 20.77 -29.28
CA ASN A 573 -1.58 20.92 -30.36
C ASN A 573 -2.69 19.85 -30.39
N ASP A 574 -2.68 18.88 -29.49
CA ASP A 574 -3.61 17.74 -29.50
C ASP A 574 -4.15 17.35 -28.11
N ILE A 575 -3.74 18.04 -27.07
CA ILE A 575 -4.22 17.88 -25.71
C ILE A 575 -4.88 19.19 -25.26
N ALA A 576 -6.18 19.15 -24.94
CA ALA A 576 -6.89 20.32 -24.44
C ALA A 576 -6.83 20.36 -22.91
N ILE A 577 -6.38 21.47 -22.32
CA ILE A 577 -6.33 21.67 -20.87
C ILE A 577 -7.14 22.92 -20.54
N ALA A 578 -8.22 22.77 -19.76
CA ALA A 578 -9.00 23.87 -19.20
C ALA A 578 -8.76 23.94 -17.69
N ALA A 579 -8.36 25.10 -17.20
CA ALA A 579 -8.11 25.33 -15.78
C ALA A 579 -8.99 26.50 -15.29
N VAL A 580 -9.83 26.25 -14.30
CA VAL A 580 -10.79 27.24 -13.78
C VAL A 580 -10.73 27.30 -12.25
N GLU A 581 -10.70 28.51 -11.73
CA GLU A 581 -10.65 28.81 -10.29
C GLU A 581 -12.04 28.73 -9.60
N GLN A 582 -13.08 28.50 -10.37
CA GLN A 582 -14.45 28.48 -9.88
C GLN A 582 -14.76 27.13 -9.24
N ASP A 583 -15.64 27.14 -8.24
CA ASP A 583 -16.26 25.92 -7.70
C ASP A 583 -17.28 25.40 -8.70
N ILE A 584 -17.00 24.23 -9.26
CA ILE A 584 -17.79 23.63 -10.33
C ILE A 584 -18.17 22.22 -9.94
N ASP A 585 -19.39 21.84 -10.29
CA ASP A 585 -19.88 20.46 -10.15
C ASP A 585 -19.07 19.50 -11.03
N ARG A 586 -18.74 18.33 -10.44
CA ARG A 586 -17.96 17.27 -11.11
C ARG A 586 -18.58 16.79 -12.42
N VAL A 587 -19.91 16.74 -12.49
CA VAL A 587 -20.64 16.30 -13.69
C VAL A 587 -20.50 17.33 -14.81
N THR A 588 -20.58 18.61 -14.50
CA THR A 588 -20.40 19.71 -15.45
C THR A 588 -18.97 19.74 -16.00
N ALA A 589 -17.97 19.59 -15.11
CA ALA A 589 -16.56 19.50 -15.52
C ALA A 589 -16.28 18.28 -16.42
N ALA A 590 -16.87 17.12 -16.09
CA ALA A 590 -16.75 15.90 -16.88
C ALA A 590 -17.38 16.08 -18.29
N LYS A 591 -18.55 16.70 -18.37
CA LYS A 591 -19.20 17.02 -19.65
C LYS A 591 -18.40 18.03 -20.48
N ALA A 592 -17.76 19.02 -19.84
CA ALA A 592 -16.88 19.95 -20.53
C ALA A 592 -15.63 19.23 -21.11
N ALA A 593 -15.04 18.31 -20.35
CA ALA A 593 -13.93 17.50 -20.85
C ALA A 593 -14.34 16.62 -22.04
N ASP A 594 -15.52 16.01 -22.00
CA ASP A 594 -16.08 15.24 -23.14
C ASP A 594 -16.29 16.14 -24.38
N GLU A 595 -16.77 17.36 -24.20
CA GLU A 595 -17.02 18.29 -25.30
C GLU A 595 -15.73 18.80 -25.93
N LEU A 596 -14.66 19.02 -25.15
CA LEU A 596 -13.33 19.36 -25.67
C LEU A 596 -12.77 18.28 -26.60
N LEU A 597 -13.12 17.00 -26.43
CA LEU A 597 -12.74 15.92 -27.33
C LEU A 597 -13.45 15.98 -28.69
N THR A 598 -14.54 16.74 -28.82
CA THR A 598 -15.22 16.92 -30.12
C THR A 598 -14.46 17.89 -31.03
N LEU A 599 -13.50 18.63 -30.50
CA LEU A 599 -12.66 19.55 -31.26
C LEU A 599 -11.71 18.78 -32.19
N ARG A 600 -11.63 19.24 -33.44
CA ARG A 600 -10.78 18.60 -34.44
C ARG A 600 -9.30 18.64 -34.01
N GLY A 601 -8.68 17.48 -33.95
CA GLY A 601 -7.26 17.30 -33.61
C GLY A 601 -6.99 17.07 -32.13
N VAL A 602 -7.98 17.19 -31.26
CA VAL A 602 -7.84 16.90 -29.82
C VAL A 602 -7.95 15.40 -29.60
N ARG A 603 -6.92 14.79 -28.98
CA ARG A 603 -6.83 13.39 -28.62
C ARG A 603 -7.10 13.10 -27.14
N ALA A 604 -6.80 14.09 -26.29
CA ALA A 604 -7.10 14.04 -24.86
C ALA A 604 -7.50 15.41 -24.34
N SER A 605 -8.31 15.43 -23.28
CA SER A 605 -8.75 16.66 -22.61
C SER A 605 -8.66 16.50 -21.10
N PHE A 606 -8.27 17.59 -20.44
CA PHE A 606 -8.17 17.68 -18.98
C PHE A 606 -8.87 18.96 -18.52
N VAL A 607 -9.74 18.83 -17.52
CA VAL A 607 -10.41 19.96 -16.88
C VAL A 607 -10.02 19.97 -15.41
N LEU A 608 -9.41 21.09 -14.98
CA LEU A 608 -9.02 21.34 -13.60
C LEU A 608 -9.98 22.38 -13.02
N PHE A 609 -10.53 22.13 -11.85
CA PHE A 609 -11.49 22.99 -11.20
C PHE A 609 -11.43 22.90 -9.69
N LYS A 610 -11.83 23.95 -8.98
CA LYS A 610 -12.01 23.89 -7.54
C LYS A 610 -13.30 23.15 -7.19
N HIS A 611 -13.24 22.35 -6.13
CA HIS A 611 -14.41 21.77 -5.52
C HIS A 611 -14.07 21.39 -4.08
N ASP A 612 -14.93 21.77 -3.13
CA ASP A 612 -14.66 21.63 -1.69
C ASP A 612 -13.31 22.29 -1.28
N THR A 613 -12.43 21.49 -0.64
CA THR A 613 -11.15 21.96 -0.09
C THR A 613 -9.95 21.72 -1.02
N GLY A 614 -10.17 21.31 -2.28
CA GLY A 614 -9.08 20.92 -3.16
C GLY A 614 -9.33 21.22 -4.63
N VAL A 615 -8.36 20.81 -5.47
CA VAL A 615 -8.47 20.85 -6.92
C VAL A 615 -8.85 19.47 -7.44
N ASN A 616 -9.94 19.43 -8.19
CA ASN A 616 -10.39 18.23 -8.87
C ASN A 616 -9.97 18.24 -10.33
N LEU A 617 -9.73 17.06 -10.87
CA LEU A 617 -9.36 16.87 -12.26
C LEU A 617 -10.33 15.88 -12.92
N SER A 618 -10.75 16.22 -14.14
CA SER A 618 -11.50 15.33 -15.02
C SER A 618 -10.72 15.15 -16.32
N ALA A 619 -10.38 13.91 -16.66
CA ALA A 619 -9.57 13.57 -17.83
C ALA A 619 -10.35 12.67 -18.79
N ARG A 620 -10.24 12.96 -20.09
CA ARG A 620 -10.89 12.19 -21.17
C ARG A 620 -9.92 11.95 -22.32
N SER A 621 -10.13 10.86 -23.08
CA SER A 621 -9.32 10.52 -24.26
C SER A 621 -10.13 9.74 -25.28
N LEU A 622 -9.74 9.86 -26.56
CA LEU A 622 -10.23 9.01 -27.66
C LEU A 622 -9.59 7.60 -27.66
N GLY A 623 -8.73 7.26 -26.68
CA GLY A 623 -8.10 5.96 -26.53
C GLY A 623 -6.67 5.87 -27.09
N GLU A 624 -6.15 6.92 -27.72
CA GLU A 624 -4.75 7.00 -28.16
C GLU A 624 -3.80 7.39 -27.02
N ILE A 625 -4.25 8.27 -26.13
CA ILE A 625 -3.56 8.68 -24.90
C ILE A 625 -4.26 7.99 -23.74
N ASN A 626 -3.51 7.25 -22.93
CA ASN A 626 -4.05 6.58 -21.74
C ASN A 626 -4.08 7.56 -20.57
N VAL A 627 -5.23 8.21 -20.37
CA VAL A 627 -5.40 9.21 -19.30
C VAL A 627 -5.32 8.61 -17.90
N GLN A 628 -5.60 7.31 -17.71
CA GLN A 628 -5.45 6.64 -16.43
C GLN A 628 -4.00 6.70 -15.94
N LEU A 629 -3.03 6.37 -16.81
CA LEU A 629 -1.59 6.36 -16.44
C LEU A 629 -1.07 7.76 -16.08
N ILE A 630 -1.64 8.80 -16.69
CA ILE A 630 -1.32 10.19 -16.36
C ILE A 630 -1.91 10.54 -15.00
N MET A 631 -3.17 10.20 -14.77
CA MET A 631 -3.88 10.54 -13.52
C MET A 631 -3.38 9.73 -12.32
N GLU A 632 -2.95 8.49 -12.48
CA GLU A 632 -2.33 7.67 -11.42
C GLU A 632 -1.06 8.35 -10.85
N LYS A 633 -0.28 9.09 -11.66
CA LYS A 633 0.86 9.88 -11.19
C LYS A 633 0.48 11.06 -10.29
N LEU A 634 -0.77 11.51 -10.39
CA LEU A 634 -1.35 12.58 -9.58
C LEU A 634 -2.21 12.05 -8.42
N GLY A 635 -2.13 10.73 -8.14
CA GLY A 635 -2.94 10.09 -7.10
C GLY A 635 -4.40 9.86 -7.48
N GLY A 636 -4.74 10.04 -8.77
CA GLY A 636 -6.06 9.76 -9.33
C GLY A 636 -6.20 8.34 -9.86
N GLY A 637 -7.30 8.08 -10.59
CA GLY A 637 -7.57 6.77 -11.19
C GLY A 637 -8.64 6.84 -12.26
N GLY A 638 -8.99 5.69 -12.82
CA GLY A 638 -10.00 5.58 -13.85
C GLY A 638 -9.70 4.47 -14.85
N ASN A 639 -10.02 4.70 -16.13
CA ASN A 639 -9.67 3.82 -17.23
C ASN A 639 -8.89 4.58 -18.33
N SER A 640 -8.49 3.89 -19.39
CA SER A 640 -7.67 4.48 -20.46
C SER A 640 -8.29 5.69 -21.16
N THR A 641 -9.62 5.80 -21.16
CA THR A 641 -10.34 6.88 -21.85
C THR A 641 -11.01 7.88 -20.90
N THR A 642 -11.20 7.51 -19.65
CA THR A 642 -11.88 8.33 -18.63
C THR A 642 -11.16 8.15 -17.30
N ALA A 643 -10.68 9.25 -16.74
CA ALA A 643 -10.01 9.23 -15.44
C ALA A 643 -10.30 10.52 -14.66
N GLY A 644 -10.06 10.51 -13.37
CA GLY A 644 -10.23 11.67 -12.51
C GLY A 644 -9.34 11.59 -11.27
N GLY A 645 -9.26 12.68 -10.55
CA GLY A 645 -8.47 12.77 -9.33
C GLY A 645 -8.82 14.00 -8.52
N GLN A 646 -8.39 13.99 -7.26
CA GLN A 646 -8.54 15.10 -6.34
C GLN A 646 -7.20 15.33 -5.64
N ILE A 647 -6.72 16.56 -5.65
CA ILE A 647 -5.51 16.98 -4.96
C ILE A 647 -5.93 17.92 -3.82
N PRO A 648 -5.84 17.44 -2.56
CA PRO A 648 -6.15 18.26 -1.40
C PRO A 648 -5.17 19.44 -1.30
N ASP A 649 -5.65 20.58 -0.84
CA ASP A 649 -4.86 21.79 -0.54
C ASP A 649 -4.01 22.34 -1.71
N GLY A 650 -4.27 21.92 -2.97
CA GLY A 650 -3.61 22.42 -4.17
C GLY A 650 -4.19 23.75 -4.67
N THR A 651 -3.37 24.57 -5.34
CA THR A 651 -3.85 25.66 -6.20
C THR A 651 -4.00 25.15 -7.63
N VAL A 652 -4.95 25.71 -8.39
CA VAL A 652 -5.21 25.30 -9.78
C VAL A 652 -3.95 25.41 -10.65
N ASP A 653 -3.16 26.49 -10.48
CA ASP A 653 -1.91 26.68 -11.22
C ASP A 653 -0.85 25.62 -10.88
N ALA A 654 -0.64 25.32 -9.60
CA ALA A 654 0.33 24.30 -9.18
C ALA A 654 -0.06 22.90 -9.67
N VAL A 655 -1.34 22.57 -9.63
CA VAL A 655 -1.84 21.27 -10.13
C VAL A 655 -1.76 21.21 -11.66
N ARG A 656 -1.96 22.33 -12.37
CA ARG A 656 -1.75 22.42 -13.81
C ARG A 656 -0.30 22.14 -14.20
N GLU A 657 0.69 22.68 -13.46
CA GLU A 657 2.11 22.38 -13.70
C GLU A 657 2.43 20.90 -13.45
N GLN A 658 1.89 20.31 -12.38
CA GLN A 658 2.04 18.87 -12.10
C GLN A 658 1.43 18.01 -13.20
N LEU A 659 0.26 18.39 -13.72
CA LEU A 659 -0.39 17.70 -14.83
C LEU A 659 0.46 17.77 -16.09
N ILE A 660 1.00 18.93 -16.44
CA ILE A 660 1.89 19.10 -17.60
C ILE A 660 3.11 18.20 -17.46
N ALA A 661 3.79 18.18 -16.30
CA ALA A 661 4.92 17.32 -16.06
C ALA A 661 4.56 15.82 -16.17
N ALA A 662 3.37 15.42 -15.70
CA ALA A 662 2.88 14.04 -15.83
C ALA A 662 2.59 13.65 -17.29
N ILE A 663 2.05 14.60 -18.09
CA ILE A 663 1.81 14.39 -19.53
C ILE A 663 3.15 14.24 -20.27
N ASP A 664 4.11 15.12 -20.03
CA ASP A 664 5.43 15.07 -20.68
C ASP A 664 6.13 13.73 -20.38
N GLN A 665 6.15 13.34 -19.12
CA GLN A 665 6.73 12.06 -18.71
C GLN A 665 5.99 10.84 -19.34
N TYR A 666 4.69 10.95 -19.61
CA TYR A 666 3.93 9.91 -20.30
C TYR A 666 4.27 9.85 -21.81
N LEU A 667 4.51 11.00 -22.44
CA LEU A 667 4.82 11.09 -23.87
C LEU A 667 6.27 10.70 -24.17
N GLU A 668 7.20 10.87 -23.23
CA GLU A 668 8.62 10.49 -23.35
C GLU A 668 8.88 8.99 -23.10
N GLY A 669 8.01 8.28 -22.37
CA GLY A 669 8.15 6.86 -21.97
C GLY A 669 7.18 5.94 -22.66
#